data_dc7095ca1b72b8965af0d674200b8c66
#
_entry.id   dc7095ca1b72b8965af0d674200b8c66
#
_cell.length_a   1.000
_cell.length_b   1.000
_cell.length_c   1.000
_cell.angle_alpha   90.00
_cell.angle_beta   90.00
_cell.angle_gamma   90.00
#
_symmetry.space_group_name_H-M   'P 1'
#
loop_
_entity.id
_entity.type
_entity.pdbx_description
1 polymer ?
#
loop_
_entity_poly.entity_id
_entity_poly.type
_entity_poly.pdbx_seq_one_letter_code
_entity_poly.pdbx_strand_id
1 'polypeptide(L)'
;MTKRIFLTILAVLLSMVFALSACSSSENKGPDNDQDQEQGQGQGQDEDYTLECPSGYNQLIINWNRPSGDYSDCDVWMWYGSAAGQALAFHKCGYGGRVILNVPEDTDKVGYIVRTSVSVPGAGVWDGIKKDGTDADRFITLRGKVTEIYLKAGDANAYESSDGGKTLTLLRYIALADMVSATSVQVTMSDSSVKIRTLSNVKILDVDGKEVPIIAITNKNEIVTKEPLDVSMPYKLHIDNYDDVGIVPSSIFSTEEFESKYTYDGDLGVDIGANKITFRLWAPTASKVVLNIYNDGFWGESKTHIPLTKGEKGVWSYEDTNKDNFINKYYTYSVTTSMGTQEAVDPYTRSAGLNGLRGMIVDLDSTDPEGWTNENFTNFAGGYKVNNYTDANIWEIHVRDFSNMNDASKYKGKYLAFTEKGLTNSAGIPVGVDYLLNLGVTHVHLLPSYDYASVDESKDGQFNWGYDPQNYNVPEGSYSTNAEDGRVRVKEYKQMVQALHNAGIGVIMDVVYNHTYSADSNFSKIVPYYYYRYTSTGVLSNGSGCGNETASERSMVKKFIVDSVKYWQSEYNLDGFRFDLMGLHDIATMKEVEKAVHAKNPNALIYGEGWTGGSSTLPDSEQSKLSNIGKLNDDKANSVAMFNDVIRDGVKGSVFDIKDTGFATGAKEGYLGRVLFGATGGFNNSSFYSGYNPGWTSSSPTNVINYVSAHDNNTLWDRICYVDGTQAGTLSSRLAKNRLSAAIVQTSLGVPFMQAGEEMLRTKTNEDGSYNENSYNSSDQVNNLKWNDLTSTSEQYKTMQYYSGLIAFRKANPTLRLASVTAQTCKIVEKNGAFVAFTITNPNGEQLLVVYNANSAAKSLNLPAGSWNLYINGTQAGATAISTNLSGSQSIDGISCYVYKKA
;
A
#
# COMPACT_ATOMS: atom_id res chain seq x y z
N MET A 1 -9.82 -20.96 36.59
CA MET A 1 -9.45 -19.90 35.67
C MET A 1 -7.95 -19.86 35.35
N THR A 2 -7.05 -20.09 36.30
CA THR A 2 -5.58 -19.95 36.11
C THR A 2 -4.90 -21.03 35.22
N LYS A 3 -5.54 -22.15 34.95
CA LYS A 3 -4.95 -23.21 34.08
C LYS A 3 -5.25 -23.07 32.61
N ARG A 4 -6.27 -22.31 32.20
CA ARG A 4 -6.57 -22.08 30.77
C ARG A 4 -5.68 -21.00 30.16
N ILE A 5 -5.33 -19.99 30.92
CA ILE A 5 -4.45 -18.89 30.45
C ILE A 5 -3.01 -19.42 30.21
N PHE A 6 -2.54 -20.36 31.01
CA PHE A 6 -1.21 -20.94 30.83
C PHE A 6 -1.08 -21.86 29.60
N LEU A 7 -2.17 -22.49 29.17
CA LEU A 7 -2.19 -23.29 27.94
C LEU A 7 -2.24 -22.45 26.66
N THR A 8 -2.89 -21.30 26.69
CA THR A 8 -2.96 -20.38 25.53
C THR A 8 -1.62 -19.69 25.28
N ILE A 9 -0.91 -19.29 26.34
CA ILE A 9 0.44 -18.70 26.23
C ILE A 9 1.47 -19.76 25.80
N LEU A 10 1.32 -21.03 26.19
CA LEU A 10 2.19 -22.09 25.75
C LEU A 10 1.98 -22.51 24.29
N ALA A 11 0.75 -22.39 23.76
CA ALA A 11 0.44 -22.64 22.35
C ALA A 11 1.02 -21.55 21.42
N VAL A 12 0.99 -20.27 21.85
CA VAL A 12 1.58 -19.15 21.11
C VAL A 12 3.12 -19.23 21.15
N LEU A 13 3.72 -19.66 22.25
CA LEU A 13 5.17 -19.86 22.35
C LEU A 13 5.66 -21.10 21.57
N LEU A 14 4.84 -22.15 21.44
CA LEU A 14 5.22 -23.32 20.61
C LEU A 14 5.06 -23.02 19.10
N SER A 15 4.15 -22.17 18.67
CA SER A 15 4.04 -21.76 17.26
C SER A 15 5.18 -20.85 16.83
N MET A 16 5.76 -20.04 17.73
CA MET A 16 6.95 -19.22 17.43
C MET A 16 8.26 -20.05 17.37
N VAL A 17 8.34 -21.20 18.05
CA VAL A 17 9.55 -22.04 18.01
C VAL A 17 9.62 -22.88 16.73
N PHE A 18 8.52 -23.17 16.05
CA PHE A 18 8.54 -23.89 14.77
C PHE A 18 8.77 -22.98 13.54
N ALA A 19 8.60 -21.65 13.67
CA ALA A 19 8.89 -20.70 12.60
C ALA A 19 10.39 -20.29 12.53
N LEU A 20 11.21 -20.65 13.53
CA LEU A 20 12.62 -20.26 13.61
C LEU A 20 13.60 -21.39 13.21
N SER A 21 13.12 -22.56 12.77
CA SER A 21 13.98 -23.71 12.40
C SER A 21 14.17 -23.91 10.90
N ALA A 22 13.80 -22.95 10.06
CA ALA A 22 13.88 -23.08 8.61
C ALA A 22 14.95 -22.17 7.95
N CYS A 23 15.93 -21.67 8.69
CA CYS A 23 17.08 -20.99 8.09
C CYS A 23 18.35 -21.17 8.93
N SER A 24 19.07 -22.25 8.71
CA SER A 24 20.53 -22.27 8.79
C SER A 24 21.07 -23.55 8.17
N SER A 25 21.64 -23.45 6.98
CA SER A 25 22.52 -24.43 6.39
C SER A 25 23.94 -24.17 6.89
N SER A 26 24.53 -25.08 7.59
CA SER A 26 25.99 -25.22 7.63
C SER A 26 26.39 -26.69 7.76
N GLU A 27 27.26 -27.09 6.86
CA GLU A 27 27.82 -28.43 6.70
C GLU A 27 28.46 -28.97 7.98
N ASN A 28 28.26 -30.24 8.23
CA ASN A 28 29.35 -31.10 8.74
C ASN A 28 29.11 -32.60 8.41
N LYS A 29 30.17 -33.22 7.92
CA LYS A 29 30.26 -34.59 7.43
C LYS A 29 30.28 -35.67 8.53
N GLY A 30 29.62 -36.74 8.22
CA GLY A 30 29.91 -38.19 8.38
C GLY A 30 29.62 -38.84 9.72
N PRO A 31 29.57 -40.19 9.80
CA PRO A 31 29.95 -41.16 8.77
C PRO A 31 28.86 -42.20 8.38
N ASP A 32 29.18 -42.93 7.36
CA ASP A 32 28.53 -44.02 6.66
C ASP A 32 27.84 -45.12 7.48
N ASN A 33 26.74 -45.62 6.98
CA ASN A 33 26.49 -47.05 6.90
C ASN A 33 25.57 -47.39 5.72
N ASP A 34 26.15 -48.15 4.79
CA ASP A 34 25.48 -48.87 3.74
C ASP A 34 24.42 -49.85 4.28
N GLN A 35 23.30 -49.98 3.59
CA GLN A 35 22.79 -51.29 3.16
C GLN A 35 21.58 -51.15 2.20
N ASP A 36 21.89 -51.64 1.02
CA ASP A 36 21.14 -52.48 0.08
C ASP A 36 19.83 -52.04 -0.57
N GLN A 37 19.99 -51.90 -1.88
CA GLN A 37 18.97 -52.03 -2.91
C GLN A 37 18.20 -53.35 -2.82
N GLU A 38 16.84 -53.28 -2.86
CA GLU A 38 16.06 -54.33 -3.49
C GLU A 38 15.00 -53.73 -4.38
N GLN A 39 15.12 -54.01 -5.67
CA GLN A 39 14.04 -53.88 -6.64
C GLN A 39 12.96 -54.93 -6.34
N GLY A 40 11.80 -54.47 -5.87
CA GLY A 40 10.61 -55.33 -5.75
C GLY A 40 9.45 -54.72 -6.52
N GLN A 41 9.13 -55.24 -7.71
CA GLN A 41 7.82 -55.09 -8.32
C GLN A 41 6.78 -55.78 -7.41
N GLY A 42 6.05 -54.97 -6.59
CA GLY A 42 4.92 -55.38 -5.82
C GLY A 42 3.75 -54.47 -6.17
N GLN A 43 2.66 -55.03 -6.76
CA GLN A 43 1.37 -54.40 -6.75
C GLN A 43 0.91 -54.26 -5.29
N GLY A 44 1.30 -53.11 -4.66
CA GLY A 44 0.76 -52.71 -3.39
C GLY A 44 -0.57 -52.00 -3.63
N GLN A 45 -1.63 -52.41 -2.96
CA GLN A 45 -2.85 -51.66 -2.79
C GLN A 45 -2.44 -50.29 -2.20
N ASP A 46 -2.82 -49.21 -2.90
CA ASP A 46 -2.62 -47.83 -2.42
C ASP A 46 -3.41 -47.71 -1.09
N GLU A 47 -2.74 -47.73 0.05
CA GLU A 47 -3.34 -47.38 1.33
C GLU A 47 -3.65 -45.88 1.26
N ASP A 48 -4.92 -45.53 1.50
CA ASP A 48 -5.33 -44.10 1.50
C ASP A 48 -4.54 -43.31 2.55
N TYR A 49 -3.91 -42.24 2.11
CA TYR A 49 -3.21 -41.28 3.02
C TYR A 49 -4.16 -40.79 4.11
N THR A 50 -3.80 -40.97 5.34
CA THR A 50 -4.52 -40.51 6.55
C THR A 50 -3.64 -39.69 7.44
N LEU A 51 -4.22 -38.70 8.15
CA LEU A 51 -3.57 -37.87 9.12
C LEU A 51 -4.39 -37.90 10.41
N GLU A 52 -3.72 -38.05 11.56
CA GLU A 52 -4.41 -38.01 12.85
C GLU A 52 -5.01 -36.60 13.09
N CYS A 53 -6.27 -36.56 13.55
CA CYS A 53 -6.94 -35.31 13.91
C CYS A 53 -6.80 -35.09 15.43
N PRO A 54 -6.00 -34.12 15.87
CA PRO A 54 -5.81 -33.85 17.30
C PRO A 54 -7.11 -33.39 17.99
N SER A 55 -7.13 -33.54 19.31
CA SER A 55 -8.24 -32.97 20.10
C SER A 55 -8.24 -31.43 19.98
N GLY A 56 -9.41 -30.82 19.81
CA GLY A 56 -9.55 -29.36 19.59
C GLY A 56 -9.36 -28.94 18.13
N TYR A 57 -9.28 -29.92 17.18
CA TYR A 57 -9.17 -29.63 15.74
C TYR A 57 -10.29 -30.34 14.98
N ASN A 58 -10.72 -29.73 13.88
CA ASN A 58 -11.50 -30.32 12.80
C ASN A 58 -10.57 -30.67 11.64
N GLN A 59 -11.05 -31.48 10.69
CA GLN A 59 -10.25 -31.93 9.56
C GLN A 59 -10.94 -31.61 8.23
N LEU A 60 -10.23 -31.00 7.31
CA LEU A 60 -10.64 -30.84 5.91
C LEU A 60 -9.83 -31.81 5.05
N ILE A 61 -10.52 -32.64 4.29
CA ILE A 61 -9.94 -33.59 3.32
C ILE A 61 -10.35 -33.14 1.92
N ILE A 62 -9.36 -32.86 1.07
CA ILE A 62 -9.57 -32.53 -0.34
C ILE A 62 -9.03 -33.67 -1.20
N ASN A 63 -9.92 -34.32 -1.96
CA ASN A 63 -9.59 -35.32 -2.98
C ASN A 63 -9.69 -34.66 -4.36
N TRP A 64 -8.63 -34.71 -5.16
CA TRP A 64 -8.61 -34.12 -6.50
C TRP A 64 -8.23 -35.13 -7.56
N ASN A 65 -9.06 -35.24 -8.59
CA ASN A 65 -8.84 -36.13 -9.71
C ASN A 65 -8.30 -35.35 -10.91
N ARG A 66 -7.09 -35.73 -11.35
CA ARG A 66 -6.44 -35.24 -12.57
C ARG A 66 -6.30 -36.37 -13.58
N PRO A 67 -6.75 -36.18 -14.85
CA PRO A 67 -6.74 -37.25 -15.87
C PRO A 67 -5.35 -37.86 -16.12
N SER A 68 -4.27 -37.13 -15.91
CA SER A 68 -2.90 -37.66 -16.07
C SER A 68 -2.50 -38.63 -14.97
N GLY A 69 -3.15 -38.58 -13.78
CA GLY A 69 -2.74 -39.34 -12.60
C GLY A 69 -1.37 -38.94 -12.04
N ASP A 70 -0.76 -37.86 -12.55
CA ASP A 70 0.51 -37.32 -12.10
C ASP A 70 0.27 -36.03 -11.27
N TYR A 71 0.77 -36.03 -10.05
CA TYR A 71 0.64 -34.94 -9.07
C TYR A 71 1.98 -34.30 -8.71
N SER A 72 3.07 -34.62 -9.44
CA SER A 72 4.42 -34.16 -9.14
C SER A 72 4.66 -32.68 -9.39
N ASP A 73 3.74 -32.02 -10.10
CA ASP A 73 3.77 -30.57 -10.39
C ASP A 73 2.57 -29.83 -9.78
N CYS A 74 1.93 -30.39 -8.73
CA CYS A 74 0.69 -29.86 -8.18
C CYS A 74 0.69 -29.87 -6.65
N ASP A 75 0.00 -28.90 -6.07
CA ASP A 75 -0.33 -28.84 -4.65
C ASP A 75 -1.64 -28.07 -4.40
N VAL A 76 -2.04 -27.97 -3.13
CA VAL A 76 -3.14 -27.12 -2.70
C VAL A 76 -2.60 -26.06 -1.76
N TRP A 77 -2.83 -24.81 -2.09
CA TRP A 77 -2.64 -23.69 -1.17
C TRP A 77 -3.89 -23.52 -0.33
N MET A 78 -3.76 -23.53 1.00
CA MET A 78 -4.88 -23.46 1.94
C MET A 78 -4.63 -22.43 3.03
N TRP A 79 -5.72 -21.74 3.45
CA TRP A 79 -5.67 -20.74 4.54
C TRP A 79 -7.01 -20.68 5.28
N TYR A 80 -6.99 -20.20 6.53
CA TYR A 80 -8.18 -19.95 7.35
C TYR A 80 -7.92 -18.83 8.36
N GLY A 81 -8.96 -18.03 8.65
CA GLY A 81 -8.86 -16.89 9.56
C GLY A 81 -7.73 -15.94 9.17
N SER A 82 -6.93 -15.54 10.14
CA SER A 82 -5.70 -14.75 9.97
C SER A 82 -4.43 -15.61 9.87
N ALA A 83 -4.54 -16.94 9.81
CA ALA A 83 -3.39 -17.81 9.69
C ALA A 83 -2.73 -17.66 8.31
N ALA A 84 -1.39 -17.68 8.29
CA ALA A 84 -0.65 -17.69 7.05
C ALA A 84 -1.06 -18.91 6.19
N GLY A 85 -1.24 -18.68 4.88
CA GLY A 85 -1.53 -19.77 3.96
C GLY A 85 -0.37 -20.77 3.89
N GLN A 86 -0.69 -22.03 3.65
CA GLN A 86 0.28 -23.11 3.52
C GLN A 86 0.01 -23.96 2.27
N ALA A 87 1.08 -24.47 1.66
CA ALA A 87 1.02 -25.39 0.54
C ALA A 87 1.04 -26.84 1.06
N LEU A 88 0.16 -27.68 0.53
CA LEU A 88 0.12 -29.12 0.83
C LEU A 88 0.23 -29.93 -0.45
N ALA A 89 1.27 -30.76 -0.56
CA ALA A 89 1.47 -31.65 -1.69
C ALA A 89 0.43 -32.79 -1.69
N PHE A 90 -0.01 -33.23 -2.88
CA PHE A 90 -0.94 -34.32 -3.00
C PHE A 90 -0.27 -35.67 -2.71
N HIS A 91 -0.94 -36.51 -1.92
CA HIS A 91 -0.66 -37.94 -1.76
C HIS A 91 -1.64 -38.77 -2.63
N LYS A 92 -1.18 -39.81 -3.26
CA LYS A 92 -2.05 -40.69 -4.06
C LYS A 92 -3.10 -41.41 -3.19
N CYS A 93 -4.30 -41.48 -3.68
CA CYS A 93 -5.43 -42.20 -3.07
C CYS A 93 -6.30 -42.88 -4.15
N GLY A 94 -7.31 -43.64 -3.72
CA GLY A 94 -8.19 -44.35 -4.65
C GLY A 94 -9.00 -43.47 -5.61
N TYR A 95 -9.24 -42.17 -5.26
CA TYR A 95 -9.90 -41.21 -6.14
C TYR A 95 -8.91 -40.46 -7.05
N GLY A 96 -7.67 -40.26 -6.59
CA GLY A 96 -6.66 -39.46 -7.30
C GLY A 96 -5.56 -38.96 -6.39
N GLY A 97 -5.50 -37.67 -6.15
CA GLY A 97 -4.62 -37.01 -5.13
C GLY A 97 -5.43 -36.61 -3.91
N ARG A 98 -4.89 -36.76 -2.71
CA ARG A 98 -5.51 -36.36 -1.43
C ARG A 98 -4.60 -35.45 -0.65
N VAL A 99 -5.15 -34.39 -0.06
CA VAL A 99 -4.53 -33.59 0.98
C VAL A 99 -5.44 -33.56 2.21
N ILE A 100 -4.86 -33.42 3.41
CA ILE A 100 -5.58 -33.35 4.68
C ILE A 100 -5.04 -32.17 5.47
N LEU A 101 -5.92 -31.30 5.96
CA LEU A 101 -5.59 -30.16 6.80
C LEU A 101 -6.34 -30.25 8.13
N ASN A 102 -5.60 -30.22 9.24
CA ASN A 102 -6.19 -30.05 10.57
C ASN A 102 -6.32 -28.56 10.88
N VAL A 103 -7.50 -28.10 11.26
CA VAL A 103 -7.81 -26.70 11.59
C VAL A 103 -8.44 -26.62 12.97
N PRO A 104 -8.25 -25.54 13.75
CA PRO A 104 -8.88 -25.34 15.05
C PRO A 104 -10.41 -25.52 14.96
N GLU A 105 -11.04 -26.07 16.03
CA GLU A 105 -12.49 -26.36 16.06
C GLU A 105 -13.38 -25.10 15.89
N ASP A 106 -12.85 -23.92 16.19
CA ASP A 106 -13.53 -22.63 16.01
C ASP A 106 -13.40 -22.06 14.58
N THR A 107 -12.77 -22.81 13.65
CA THR A 107 -12.65 -22.41 12.24
C THR A 107 -13.92 -22.82 11.47
N ASP A 108 -14.65 -21.85 10.95
CA ASP A 108 -15.86 -22.09 10.16
C ASP A 108 -15.57 -22.36 8.69
N LYS A 109 -14.58 -21.66 8.11
CA LYS A 109 -14.27 -21.71 6.66
C LYS A 109 -12.77 -21.86 6.40
N VAL A 110 -12.45 -22.61 5.35
CA VAL A 110 -11.08 -22.76 4.81
C VAL A 110 -11.08 -22.33 3.37
N GLY A 111 -10.17 -21.42 3.02
CA GLY A 111 -9.88 -21.06 1.64
C GLY A 111 -8.92 -22.07 1.02
N TYR A 112 -9.06 -22.33 -0.28
CA TYR A 112 -8.15 -23.23 -0.99
C TYR A 112 -8.00 -22.88 -2.47
N ILE A 113 -6.82 -23.15 -3.00
CA ILE A 113 -6.47 -23.05 -4.43
C ILE A 113 -5.72 -24.31 -4.82
N VAL A 114 -6.23 -25.07 -5.78
CA VAL A 114 -5.45 -26.14 -6.43
C VAL A 114 -4.50 -25.48 -7.41
N ARG A 115 -3.19 -25.73 -7.25
CA ARG A 115 -2.13 -25.11 -8.04
C ARG A 115 -1.46 -26.16 -8.92
N THR A 116 -1.17 -25.79 -10.15
CA THR A 116 -0.47 -26.62 -11.16
C THR A 116 0.75 -25.89 -11.68
N SER A 117 1.66 -26.60 -12.31
CA SER A 117 2.98 -26.08 -12.74
C SER A 117 3.88 -25.63 -11.57
N VAL A 118 3.72 -26.28 -10.42
CA VAL A 118 4.49 -26.01 -9.20
C VAL A 118 5.84 -26.73 -9.32
N SER A 119 6.94 -25.99 -9.19
CA SER A 119 8.29 -26.56 -9.29
C SER A 119 8.64 -27.47 -8.10
N VAL A 120 8.18 -27.13 -6.91
CA VAL A 120 8.38 -27.90 -5.67
C VAL A 120 7.04 -27.91 -4.89
N PRO A 121 6.19 -28.91 -5.08
CA PRO A 121 4.91 -29.03 -4.36
C PRO A 121 5.10 -29.00 -2.84
N GLY A 122 4.24 -28.23 -2.17
CA GLY A 122 4.31 -28.05 -0.71
C GLY A 122 5.28 -26.99 -0.22
N ALA A 123 6.11 -26.41 -1.09
CA ALA A 123 7.13 -25.41 -0.68
C ALA A 123 6.62 -23.94 -0.65
N GLY A 124 5.37 -23.68 -1.05
CA GLY A 124 4.79 -22.33 -1.00
C GLY A 124 5.24 -21.36 -2.09
N VAL A 125 6.00 -21.81 -3.09
CA VAL A 125 6.47 -20.98 -4.23
C VAL A 125 5.29 -20.57 -5.12
N TRP A 126 5.30 -19.35 -5.67
CA TRP A 126 4.23 -18.79 -6.52
C TRP A 126 4.67 -18.48 -7.97
N ASP A 127 5.91 -18.65 -8.34
CA ASP A 127 6.42 -18.35 -9.69
C ASP A 127 5.93 -19.37 -10.75
N GLY A 128 5.34 -18.86 -11.84
CA GLY A 128 4.91 -19.65 -12.99
C GLY A 128 3.70 -20.56 -12.74
N ILE A 129 3.02 -20.42 -11.59
CA ILE A 129 1.91 -21.28 -11.16
C ILE A 129 0.62 -20.94 -11.93
N LYS A 130 -0.21 -21.96 -12.13
CA LYS A 130 -1.57 -21.82 -12.65
C LYS A 130 -2.57 -22.32 -11.61
N LYS A 131 -3.67 -21.61 -11.44
CA LYS A 131 -4.81 -22.05 -10.65
C LYS A 131 -5.64 -23.03 -11.49
N ASP A 132 -6.10 -24.14 -10.88
CA ASP A 132 -6.93 -25.13 -11.54
C ASP A 132 -8.42 -24.86 -11.31
N GLY A 133 -9.22 -25.00 -12.35
CA GLY A 133 -10.68 -24.88 -12.32
C GLY A 133 -11.23 -23.46 -12.34
N THR A 134 -10.59 -22.51 -11.67
CA THR A 134 -11.00 -21.10 -11.64
C THR A 134 -9.86 -20.22 -11.13
N ASP A 135 -9.81 -18.97 -11.61
CA ASP A 135 -8.88 -17.96 -11.07
C ASP A 135 -9.34 -17.38 -9.72
N ALA A 136 -10.61 -17.56 -9.38
CA ALA A 136 -11.17 -17.12 -8.10
C ALA A 136 -10.74 -18.03 -6.95
N ASP A 137 -10.57 -17.47 -5.78
CA ASP A 137 -10.34 -18.22 -4.54
C ASP A 137 -11.60 -18.98 -4.16
N ARG A 138 -11.43 -20.25 -3.75
CA ARG A 138 -12.53 -21.13 -3.34
C ARG A 138 -12.52 -21.28 -1.82
N PHE A 139 -13.72 -21.44 -1.26
CA PHE A 139 -13.90 -21.62 0.19
C PHE A 139 -14.82 -22.80 0.48
N ILE A 140 -14.50 -23.53 1.55
CA ILE A 140 -15.33 -24.60 2.10
C ILE A 140 -15.72 -24.24 3.52
N THR A 141 -17.02 -24.31 3.82
CA THR A 141 -17.54 -24.30 5.20
C THR A 141 -17.33 -25.70 5.79
N LEU A 142 -16.68 -25.76 6.94
CA LEU A 142 -16.44 -27.02 7.64
C LEU A 142 -17.74 -27.57 8.24
N ARG A 143 -17.91 -28.88 8.18
CA ARG A 143 -19.12 -29.59 8.64
C ARG A 143 -18.73 -30.70 9.60
N GLY A 144 -18.98 -30.47 10.88
CA GLY A 144 -18.63 -31.44 11.92
C GLY A 144 -17.11 -31.67 12.05
N LYS A 145 -16.73 -32.81 12.58
CA LYS A 145 -15.32 -33.15 12.87
C LYS A 145 -14.47 -33.38 11.64
N VAL A 146 -15.05 -33.92 10.57
CA VAL A 146 -14.39 -34.20 9.29
C VAL A 146 -15.25 -33.68 8.15
N THR A 147 -14.68 -32.82 7.31
CA THR A 147 -15.28 -32.36 6.06
C THR A 147 -14.46 -32.91 4.90
N GLU A 148 -15.04 -33.75 4.07
CA GLU A 148 -14.40 -34.37 2.93
C GLU A 148 -15.06 -33.90 1.63
N ILE A 149 -14.26 -33.41 0.69
CA ILE A 149 -14.70 -32.92 -0.62
C ILE A 149 -13.92 -33.58 -1.75
N TYR A 150 -14.53 -33.58 -2.91
CA TYR A 150 -14.02 -34.16 -4.15
C TYR A 150 -13.99 -33.11 -5.24
N LEU A 151 -12.85 -32.94 -5.92
CA LEU A 151 -12.60 -31.99 -6.99
C LEU A 151 -12.22 -32.70 -8.27
N LYS A 152 -12.46 -32.07 -9.42
CA LYS A 152 -12.04 -32.55 -10.75
C LYS A 152 -11.16 -31.47 -11.37
N ALA A 153 -10.09 -31.90 -12.06
CA ALA A 153 -9.23 -30.96 -12.79
C ALA A 153 -10.02 -30.20 -13.85
N GLY A 154 -9.83 -28.87 -13.87
CA GLY A 154 -10.53 -27.96 -14.76
C GLY A 154 -11.98 -27.64 -14.35
N ASP A 155 -12.46 -28.11 -13.19
CA ASP A 155 -13.81 -27.85 -12.69
C ASP A 155 -13.76 -26.95 -11.45
N ALA A 156 -14.53 -25.88 -11.48
CA ALA A 156 -14.62 -24.93 -10.35
C ALA A 156 -15.43 -25.46 -9.15
N ASN A 157 -16.27 -26.50 -9.38
CA ASN A 157 -17.19 -27.02 -8.38
C ASN A 157 -16.51 -27.99 -7.41
N ALA A 158 -17.05 -28.06 -6.20
CA ALA A 158 -16.73 -29.07 -5.21
C ALA A 158 -17.90 -30.11 -5.14
N TYR A 159 -17.56 -31.35 -4.84
CA TYR A 159 -18.51 -32.48 -4.79
C TYR A 159 -18.36 -33.18 -3.44
N GLU A 160 -19.42 -33.86 -3.01
CA GLU A 160 -19.44 -34.87 -1.94
C GLU A 160 -19.67 -36.28 -2.52
N SER A 161 -19.25 -37.28 -1.77
CA SER A 161 -19.44 -38.69 -2.15
C SER A 161 -19.53 -39.55 -0.88
N SER A 162 -20.45 -40.47 -0.88
CA SER A 162 -20.62 -41.49 0.18
C SER A 162 -19.93 -42.82 -0.14
N ASP A 163 -19.35 -42.94 -1.33
CA ASP A 163 -18.78 -44.20 -1.86
C ASP A 163 -17.31 -44.03 -2.34
N GLY A 164 -16.58 -43.06 -1.71
CA GLY A 164 -15.16 -42.84 -2.01
C GLY A 164 -14.90 -42.24 -3.38
N GLY A 165 -15.80 -41.39 -3.87
CA GLY A 165 -15.65 -40.67 -5.13
C GLY A 165 -16.13 -41.39 -6.37
N LYS A 166 -16.74 -42.58 -6.23
CA LYS A 166 -17.32 -43.31 -7.37
C LYS A 166 -18.58 -42.61 -7.88
N THR A 167 -19.41 -42.13 -6.97
CA THR A 167 -20.61 -41.30 -7.27
C THR A 167 -20.41 -39.92 -6.66
N LEU A 168 -20.40 -38.88 -7.50
CA LEU A 168 -20.21 -37.51 -7.09
C LEU A 168 -21.55 -36.75 -7.13
N THR A 169 -21.89 -36.12 -6.00
CA THR A 169 -23.02 -35.21 -5.89
C THR A 169 -22.49 -33.77 -5.67
N LEU A 170 -23.05 -32.82 -6.41
CA LEU A 170 -22.61 -31.41 -6.23
C LEU A 170 -22.83 -30.98 -4.77
N LEU A 171 -21.80 -30.44 -4.16
CA LEU A 171 -21.86 -29.98 -2.78
C LEU A 171 -22.79 -28.77 -2.66
N ARG A 172 -23.86 -28.91 -1.89
CA ARG A 172 -24.87 -27.86 -1.70
C ARG A 172 -24.90 -27.38 -0.26
N TYR A 173 -24.68 -26.09 -0.06
CA TYR A 173 -24.74 -25.42 1.24
C TYR A 173 -25.19 -23.97 1.08
N ILE A 174 -25.56 -23.33 2.17
CA ILE A 174 -25.82 -21.90 2.22
C ILE A 174 -24.45 -21.20 2.26
N ALA A 175 -24.05 -20.59 1.15
CA ALA A 175 -22.75 -19.94 1.05
C ALA A 175 -22.73 -18.61 1.82
N LEU A 176 -23.87 -17.88 1.84
CA LEU A 176 -24.02 -16.60 2.54
C LEU A 176 -25.48 -16.33 2.83
N ALA A 177 -25.78 -15.82 4.02
CA ALA A 177 -27.04 -15.17 4.36
C ALA A 177 -26.73 -13.71 4.71
N ASP A 178 -27.07 -12.77 3.82
CA ASP A 178 -26.68 -11.37 3.91
C ASP A 178 -27.88 -10.46 4.08
N MET A 179 -27.84 -9.60 5.09
CA MET A 179 -28.85 -8.58 5.30
C MET A 179 -28.70 -7.47 4.24
N VAL A 180 -29.61 -7.44 3.27
CA VAL A 180 -29.59 -6.48 2.16
C VAL A 180 -30.45 -5.23 2.41
N SER A 181 -31.36 -5.31 3.37
CA SER A 181 -32.11 -4.18 3.95
C SER A 181 -32.51 -4.54 5.37
N ALA A 182 -33.09 -3.61 6.12
CA ALA A 182 -33.56 -3.91 7.48
C ALA A 182 -34.62 -5.03 7.53
N THR A 183 -35.35 -5.26 6.45
CA THR A 183 -36.40 -6.28 6.37
C THR A 183 -36.11 -7.40 5.38
N SER A 184 -34.93 -7.49 4.79
CA SER A 184 -34.60 -8.47 3.76
C SER A 184 -33.26 -9.13 3.99
N VAL A 185 -33.23 -10.48 3.84
CA VAL A 185 -32.02 -11.30 3.87
C VAL A 185 -31.86 -12.02 2.53
N GLN A 186 -30.79 -11.74 1.80
CA GLN A 186 -30.42 -12.44 0.57
C GLN A 186 -29.71 -13.74 0.92
N VAL A 187 -30.16 -14.86 0.41
CA VAL A 187 -29.50 -16.16 0.57
C VAL A 187 -28.80 -16.54 -0.71
N THR A 188 -27.48 -16.72 -0.62
CA THR A 188 -26.63 -17.24 -1.68
C THR A 188 -26.36 -18.71 -1.42
N MET A 189 -26.75 -19.58 -2.36
CA MET A 189 -26.49 -21.01 -2.30
C MET A 189 -25.21 -21.32 -3.07
N SER A 190 -24.45 -22.33 -2.66
CA SER A 190 -23.28 -22.83 -3.41
C SER A 190 -23.63 -23.28 -4.84
N ASP A 191 -24.83 -23.81 -5.03
CA ASP A 191 -25.42 -24.11 -6.35
C ASP A 191 -26.49 -23.05 -6.68
N SER A 192 -26.20 -22.15 -7.60
CA SER A 192 -27.13 -21.07 -8.00
C SER A 192 -28.46 -21.54 -8.58
N SER A 193 -28.56 -22.81 -8.99
CA SER A 193 -29.80 -23.40 -9.46
C SER A 193 -30.81 -23.69 -8.33
N VAL A 194 -30.32 -23.79 -7.08
CA VAL A 194 -31.17 -24.03 -5.90
C VAL A 194 -32.06 -22.85 -5.62
N LYS A 195 -33.37 -23.10 -5.55
CA LYS A 195 -34.36 -22.07 -5.21
C LYS A 195 -35.11 -22.45 -3.94
N ILE A 196 -35.09 -21.56 -2.97
CA ILE A 196 -35.89 -21.66 -1.75
C ILE A 196 -37.34 -21.33 -2.12
N ARG A 197 -38.27 -22.25 -1.91
CA ARG A 197 -39.65 -22.10 -2.40
C ARG A 197 -40.70 -22.13 -1.29
N THR A 198 -40.41 -22.78 -0.17
CA THR A 198 -41.39 -23.10 0.86
C THR A 198 -41.09 -22.36 2.16
N LEU A 199 -42.00 -21.47 2.56
CA LEU A 199 -41.86 -20.67 3.79
C LEU A 199 -41.73 -21.54 5.05
N SER A 200 -42.46 -22.67 5.12
CA SER A 200 -42.43 -23.57 6.28
C SER A 200 -41.07 -24.21 6.56
N ASN A 201 -40.19 -24.21 5.55
CA ASN A 201 -38.86 -24.84 5.65
C ASN A 201 -37.78 -23.84 6.01
N VAL A 202 -38.12 -22.55 6.30
CA VAL A 202 -37.19 -21.49 6.55
C VAL A 202 -37.53 -20.77 7.86
N LYS A 203 -36.55 -20.57 8.71
CA LYS A 203 -36.70 -19.82 9.94
C LYS A 203 -35.52 -18.84 10.09
N ILE A 204 -35.81 -17.66 10.59
CA ILE A 204 -34.80 -16.75 11.12
C ILE A 204 -34.97 -16.77 12.64
N LEU A 205 -33.89 -17.05 13.36
CA LEU A 205 -33.86 -17.15 14.81
C LEU A 205 -33.02 -16.02 15.38
N ASP A 206 -33.50 -15.37 16.44
CA ASP A 206 -32.71 -14.41 17.23
C ASP A 206 -31.79 -15.14 18.23
N VAL A 207 -31.06 -14.37 19.02
CA VAL A 207 -30.10 -14.89 20.02
C VAL A 207 -30.73 -15.80 21.07
N ASP A 208 -32.01 -15.62 21.38
CA ASP A 208 -32.78 -16.42 22.35
C ASP A 208 -33.47 -17.63 21.68
N GLY A 209 -33.23 -17.84 20.37
CA GLY A 209 -33.86 -18.92 19.59
C GLY A 209 -35.32 -18.65 19.21
N LYS A 210 -35.83 -17.41 19.38
CA LYS A 210 -37.18 -17.03 19.01
C LYS A 210 -37.24 -16.76 17.52
N GLU A 211 -38.31 -17.28 16.86
CA GLU A 211 -38.52 -17.07 15.43
C GLU A 211 -38.92 -15.62 15.12
N VAL A 212 -38.20 -15.04 14.14
CA VAL A 212 -38.56 -13.75 13.51
C VAL A 212 -39.61 -14.06 12.40
N PRO A 213 -40.78 -13.40 12.40
CA PRO A 213 -41.81 -13.67 11.43
C PRO A 213 -41.36 -13.34 9.99
N ILE A 214 -41.42 -14.35 9.10
CA ILE A 214 -41.15 -14.21 7.67
C ILE A 214 -42.48 -14.07 6.93
N ILE A 215 -42.59 -13.11 5.99
CA ILE A 215 -43.81 -12.86 5.21
C ILE A 215 -43.68 -13.29 3.77
N ALA A 216 -42.47 -13.38 3.21
CA ALA A 216 -42.28 -13.79 1.82
C ALA A 216 -40.87 -14.38 1.59
N ILE A 217 -40.77 -15.21 0.52
CA ILE A 217 -39.49 -15.58 -0.11
C ILE A 217 -39.64 -15.25 -1.59
N THR A 218 -38.71 -14.45 -2.13
CA THR A 218 -38.70 -14.09 -3.54
C THR A 218 -38.12 -15.19 -4.42
N ASN A 219 -38.33 -15.11 -5.73
CA ASN A 219 -37.74 -16.06 -6.69
C ASN A 219 -36.20 -15.93 -6.81
N LYS A 220 -35.60 -14.92 -6.16
CA LYS A 220 -34.17 -14.70 -6.08
C LYS A 220 -33.52 -15.21 -4.78
N ASN A 221 -34.24 -16.01 -3.98
CA ASN A 221 -33.84 -16.48 -2.65
C ASN A 221 -33.67 -15.33 -1.63
N GLU A 222 -34.46 -14.28 -1.75
CA GLU A 222 -34.51 -13.19 -0.76
C GLU A 222 -35.65 -13.48 0.22
N ILE A 223 -35.36 -13.52 1.51
CA ILE A 223 -36.29 -13.76 2.61
C ILE A 223 -36.72 -12.40 3.15
N VAL A 224 -38.01 -12.14 3.21
CA VAL A 224 -38.59 -10.88 3.69
C VAL A 224 -39.20 -11.09 5.06
N THR A 225 -38.75 -10.32 6.06
CA THR A 225 -39.30 -10.34 7.43
C THR A 225 -40.46 -9.37 7.59
N LYS A 226 -41.32 -9.59 8.59
CA LYS A 226 -42.42 -8.72 8.91
C LYS A 226 -41.96 -7.41 9.59
N GLU A 227 -40.99 -7.53 10.49
CA GLU A 227 -40.43 -6.42 11.27
C GLU A 227 -38.95 -6.25 10.89
N PRO A 228 -38.37 -5.05 11.02
CA PRO A 228 -36.96 -4.82 10.78
C PRO A 228 -36.06 -5.65 11.71
N LEU A 229 -35.01 -6.22 11.15
CA LEU A 229 -33.90 -6.82 11.89
C LEU A 229 -33.01 -5.70 12.46
N ASP A 230 -32.52 -5.90 13.67
CA ASP A 230 -31.58 -4.97 14.30
C ASP A 230 -30.13 -5.39 13.97
N VAL A 231 -29.37 -4.51 13.32
CA VAL A 231 -27.97 -4.75 12.94
C VAL A 231 -27.03 -4.99 14.12
N SER A 232 -27.47 -4.68 15.36
CA SER A 232 -26.70 -4.93 16.58
C SER A 232 -26.95 -6.30 17.21
N MET A 233 -27.88 -7.07 16.64
CA MET A 233 -28.28 -8.37 17.17
C MET A 233 -27.82 -9.49 16.25
N PRO A 234 -27.32 -10.62 16.79
CA PRO A 234 -27.03 -11.80 15.96
C PRO A 234 -28.33 -12.51 15.59
N TYR A 235 -28.41 -12.94 14.33
CA TYR A 235 -29.47 -13.78 13.81
C TYR A 235 -28.89 -15.00 13.12
N LYS A 236 -29.65 -16.10 13.15
CA LYS A 236 -29.32 -17.35 12.49
C LYS A 236 -30.40 -17.71 11.47
N LEU A 237 -29.98 -18.09 10.26
CA LEU A 237 -30.85 -18.65 9.24
C LEU A 237 -30.81 -20.16 9.33
N HIS A 238 -31.98 -20.76 9.45
CA HIS A 238 -32.24 -22.20 9.34
C HIS A 238 -33.04 -22.50 8.06
N ILE A 239 -32.57 -23.43 7.28
CA ILE A 239 -33.31 -23.97 6.11
C ILE A 239 -33.26 -25.51 6.21
N ASP A 240 -34.43 -26.19 6.15
CA ASP A 240 -34.50 -27.64 6.21
C ASP A 240 -33.52 -28.28 5.20
N ASN A 241 -32.79 -29.29 5.66
CA ASN A 241 -31.73 -30.02 4.95
C ASN A 241 -30.42 -29.25 4.65
N TYR A 242 -30.20 -28.10 5.27
CA TYR A 242 -28.97 -27.38 5.23
C TYR A 242 -28.51 -27.05 6.65
N ASP A 243 -27.20 -26.88 6.82
CA ASP A 243 -26.67 -26.42 8.09
C ASP A 243 -27.07 -24.95 8.34
N ASP A 244 -27.30 -24.60 9.61
CA ASP A 244 -27.60 -23.25 10.04
C ASP A 244 -26.41 -22.32 9.76
N VAL A 245 -26.70 -21.10 9.31
CA VAL A 245 -25.68 -20.05 9.09
C VAL A 245 -26.05 -18.77 9.81
N GLY A 246 -25.04 -18.02 10.26
CA GLY A 246 -25.24 -16.65 10.76
C GLY A 246 -25.68 -15.71 9.63
N ILE A 247 -26.57 -14.76 9.95
CA ILE A 247 -26.92 -13.68 9.04
C ILE A 247 -25.93 -12.53 9.27
N VAL A 248 -25.24 -12.13 8.21
CA VAL A 248 -24.24 -11.05 8.27
C VAL A 248 -24.80 -9.74 7.71
N PRO A 249 -24.52 -8.57 8.31
CA PRO A 249 -25.04 -7.29 7.84
C PRO A 249 -24.07 -6.63 6.83
N SER A 250 -23.66 -7.30 5.76
CA SER A 250 -22.64 -6.72 4.88
C SER A 250 -23.21 -5.78 3.81
N SER A 251 -24.23 -6.20 3.09
CA SER A 251 -24.83 -5.40 2.00
C SER A 251 -25.70 -4.25 2.49
N ILE A 252 -26.34 -4.37 3.65
CA ILE A 252 -27.15 -3.28 4.22
C ILE A 252 -26.33 -2.01 4.43
N PHE A 253 -25.04 -2.14 4.69
CA PHE A 253 -24.13 -1.01 4.91
C PHE A 253 -23.94 -0.10 3.69
N SER A 254 -24.29 -0.55 2.50
CA SER A 254 -24.23 0.23 1.26
C SER A 254 -25.59 0.82 0.87
N THR A 255 -26.61 0.71 1.74
CA THR A 255 -27.96 1.21 1.49
C THR A 255 -28.15 2.65 2.00
N GLU A 256 -28.99 3.43 1.31
CA GLU A 256 -29.37 4.78 1.75
C GLU A 256 -30.09 4.73 3.12
N GLU A 257 -30.83 3.65 3.40
CA GLU A 257 -31.49 3.43 4.68
C GLU A 257 -30.47 3.39 5.83
N PHE A 258 -29.40 2.59 5.71
CA PHE A 258 -28.35 2.52 6.72
C PHE A 258 -27.58 3.82 6.83
N GLU A 259 -27.13 4.35 5.69
CA GLU A 259 -26.34 5.57 5.62
C GLU A 259 -27.10 6.78 6.24
N SER A 260 -28.38 6.98 5.89
CA SER A 260 -29.17 8.07 6.48
C SER A 260 -29.39 7.94 7.99
N LYS A 261 -29.49 6.69 8.48
CA LYS A 261 -29.71 6.39 9.89
C LYS A 261 -28.46 6.54 10.76
N TYR A 262 -27.29 6.15 10.21
CA TYR A 262 -26.09 5.98 11.03
C TYR A 262 -24.92 6.90 10.66
N THR A 263 -24.97 7.65 9.56
CA THR A 263 -23.94 8.65 9.24
C THR A 263 -23.88 9.72 10.32
N TYR A 264 -22.68 9.92 10.87
CA TYR A 264 -22.41 10.86 11.94
C TYR A 264 -21.36 11.88 11.53
N ASP A 265 -21.67 13.17 11.61
CA ASP A 265 -20.79 14.25 11.17
C ASP A 265 -19.99 14.91 12.31
N GLY A 266 -20.28 14.53 13.55
CA GLY A 266 -19.59 15.07 14.73
C GLY A 266 -18.22 14.45 14.99
N ASP A 267 -17.55 14.93 16.02
CA ASP A 267 -16.22 14.46 16.42
C ASP A 267 -16.29 13.08 17.05
N LEU A 268 -15.29 12.24 16.73
CA LEU A 268 -15.06 10.90 17.29
C LEU A 268 -13.70 10.86 17.99
N GLY A 269 -13.50 9.80 18.80
CA GLY A 269 -12.29 9.65 19.60
C GLY A 269 -12.37 10.36 20.96
N VAL A 270 -11.24 10.76 21.50
CA VAL A 270 -11.11 11.44 22.78
C VAL A 270 -10.99 12.95 22.56
N ASP A 271 -11.90 13.68 23.19
CA ASP A 271 -11.92 15.16 23.21
C ASP A 271 -11.56 15.64 24.63
N ILE A 272 -10.43 16.37 24.74
CA ILE A 272 -9.93 16.92 25.99
C ILE A 272 -10.29 18.41 26.05
N GLY A 273 -11.47 18.70 26.59
CA GLY A 273 -11.92 20.07 26.81
C GLY A 273 -11.25 20.76 28.00
N ALA A 274 -11.60 22.03 28.24
CA ALA A 274 -11.05 22.80 29.34
C ALA A 274 -11.36 22.17 30.72
N ASN A 275 -12.61 21.73 30.92
CA ASN A 275 -13.11 21.25 32.22
C ASN A 275 -13.69 19.83 32.17
N LYS A 276 -13.52 19.11 31.07
CA LYS A 276 -14.06 17.76 30.90
C LYS A 276 -13.28 17.00 29.86
N ILE A 277 -13.43 15.68 29.88
CA ILE A 277 -12.98 14.77 28.83
C ILE A 277 -14.18 13.99 28.30
N THR A 278 -14.26 13.81 26.98
CA THR A 278 -15.33 13.05 26.33
C THR A 278 -14.76 11.99 25.44
N PHE A 279 -15.27 10.76 25.57
CA PHE A 279 -14.95 9.62 24.73
C PHE A 279 -16.13 9.35 23.79
N ARG A 280 -15.89 9.18 22.48
CA ARG A 280 -16.92 8.89 21.48
C ARG A 280 -16.45 7.82 20.53
N LEU A 281 -17.23 6.74 20.43
CA LEU A 281 -16.97 5.64 19.51
C LEU A 281 -18.20 5.42 18.62
N TRP A 282 -18.02 5.40 17.30
CA TRP A 282 -19.05 5.00 16.36
C TRP A 282 -19.07 3.48 16.22
N ALA A 283 -20.11 2.84 16.73
CA ALA A 283 -20.29 1.39 16.72
C ALA A 283 -21.80 1.04 16.64
N PRO A 284 -22.46 1.27 15.48
CA PRO A 284 -23.90 1.07 15.33
C PRO A 284 -24.32 -0.40 15.53
N THR A 285 -23.44 -1.35 15.20
CA THR A 285 -23.65 -2.78 15.35
C THR A 285 -23.37 -3.31 16.76
N ALA A 286 -22.92 -2.45 17.68
CA ALA A 286 -22.65 -2.87 19.04
C ALA A 286 -23.93 -2.90 19.89
N SER A 287 -24.04 -3.94 20.71
CA SER A 287 -25.04 -4.06 21.78
C SER A 287 -24.51 -3.55 23.14
N LYS A 288 -23.16 -3.49 23.30
CA LYS A 288 -22.49 -2.98 24.49
C LYS A 288 -21.11 -2.46 24.14
N VAL A 289 -20.71 -1.33 24.76
CA VAL A 289 -19.35 -0.79 24.68
C VAL A 289 -18.85 -0.45 26.08
N VAL A 290 -17.62 -0.85 26.40
CA VAL A 290 -16.98 -0.56 27.68
C VAL A 290 -15.60 0.04 27.41
N LEU A 291 -15.32 1.20 27.99
CA LEU A 291 -14.01 1.85 28.00
C LEU A 291 -13.13 1.18 29.07
N ASN A 292 -11.97 0.68 28.66
CA ASN A 292 -10.99 0.09 29.55
C ASN A 292 -9.83 1.08 29.72
N ILE A 293 -9.45 1.40 30.94
CA ILE A 293 -8.37 2.32 31.28
C ILE A 293 -7.18 1.56 31.87
N TYR A 294 -5.99 1.85 31.36
CA TYR A 294 -4.72 1.25 31.75
C TYR A 294 -3.74 2.32 32.22
N ASN A 295 -2.85 1.96 33.12
CA ASN A 295 -1.74 2.82 33.51
C ASN A 295 -0.51 2.66 32.58
N ASP A 296 -0.47 1.59 31.81
CA ASP A 296 0.66 1.20 30.98
C ASP A 296 0.20 0.88 29.56
N GLY A 297 1.01 1.26 28.57
CA GLY A 297 0.67 1.11 27.14
C GLY A 297 0.77 -0.31 26.58
N PHE A 298 1.39 -1.22 27.34
CA PHE A 298 1.66 -2.58 26.88
C PHE A 298 1.31 -3.65 27.94
N TRP A 299 1.78 -3.44 29.18
CA TRP A 299 1.67 -4.44 30.26
C TRP A 299 0.48 -4.20 31.20
N GLY A 300 0.14 -5.25 31.92
CA GLY A 300 -0.86 -5.21 33.00
C GLY A 300 -2.30 -5.22 32.53
N GLU A 301 -3.20 -5.45 33.51
CA GLU A 301 -4.66 -5.46 33.30
C GLU A 301 -5.26 -4.06 33.40
N SER A 302 -6.44 -3.85 32.80
CA SER A 302 -7.19 -2.62 32.98
C SER A 302 -7.57 -2.40 34.43
N LYS A 303 -7.47 -1.15 34.88
CA LYS A 303 -7.80 -0.77 36.26
C LYS A 303 -9.24 -0.30 36.42
N THR A 304 -9.85 0.12 35.32
CA THR A 304 -11.18 0.72 35.33
C THR A 304 -11.94 0.31 34.09
N HIS A 305 -13.18 -0.10 34.24
CA HIS A 305 -14.10 -0.48 33.16
C HIS A 305 -15.33 0.42 33.23
N ILE A 306 -15.52 1.27 32.26
CA ILE A 306 -16.57 2.28 32.23
C ILE A 306 -17.53 1.95 31.07
N PRO A 307 -18.81 1.59 31.39
CA PRO A 307 -19.81 1.42 30.33
C PRO A 307 -20.09 2.75 29.61
N LEU A 308 -20.12 2.74 28.27
CA LEU A 308 -20.56 3.86 27.49
C LEU A 308 -22.08 3.84 27.30
N THR A 309 -22.65 5.01 27.04
CA THR A 309 -24.07 5.16 26.71
C THR A 309 -24.25 5.25 25.20
N LYS A 310 -25.15 4.43 24.64
CA LYS A 310 -25.53 4.49 23.22
C LYS A 310 -26.38 5.73 22.96
N GLY A 311 -25.90 6.59 22.07
CA GLY A 311 -26.57 7.80 21.62
C GLY A 311 -27.18 7.62 20.22
N GLU A 312 -27.47 8.75 19.59
CA GLU A 312 -27.99 8.79 18.22
C GLU A 312 -26.92 8.33 17.20
N LYS A 313 -27.38 7.90 16.03
CA LYS A 313 -26.54 7.51 14.87
C LYS A 313 -25.52 6.42 15.21
N GLY A 314 -25.73 5.62 16.26
CA GLY A 314 -24.84 4.54 16.66
C GLY A 314 -23.55 4.98 17.36
N VAL A 315 -23.50 6.22 17.84
CA VAL A 315 -22.36 6.72 18.62
C VAL A 315 -22.53 6.35 20.09
N TRP A 316 -21.50 5.79 20.68
CA TRP A 316 -21.39 5.50 22.10
C TRP A 316 -20.51 6.54 22.76
N SER A 317 -20.90 7.04 23.92
CA SER A 317 -20.16 8.11 24.59
C SER A 317 -20.08 7.96 26.11
N TYR A 318 -19.02 8.54 26.67
CA TYR A 318 -18.83 8.77 28.09
C TYR A 318 -18.18 10.14 28.30
N GLU A 319 -18.62 10.86 29.31
CA GLU A 319 -18.08 12.17 29.71
C GLU A 319 -17.70 12.16 31.17
N ASP A 320 -16.54 12.75 31.50
CA ASP A 320 -16.07 12.95 32.87
C ASP A 320 -15.62 14.40 33.08
N THR A 321 -15.97 14.99 34.22
CA THR A 321 -15.56 16.35 34.58
C THR A 321 -14.19 16.45 35.21
N ASN A 322 -13.56 15.30 35.53
CA ASN A 322 -12.21 15.22 36.07
C ASN A 322 -11.24 14.60 35.04
N LYS A 323 -10.87 15.40 34.02
CA LYS A 323 -9.97 14.94 32.96
C LYS A 323 -8.61 14.43 33.45
N ASP A 324 -8.12 14.93 34.59
CA ASP A 324 -6.80 14.56 35.13
C ASP A 324 -6.72 13.08 35.52
N ASN A 325 -7.88 12.45 35.76
CA ASN A 325 -7.94 11.02 35.99
C ASN A 325 -7.58 10.17 34.76
N PHE A 326 -7.57 10.78 33.55
CA PHE A 326 -7.42 10.09 32.26
C PHE A 326 -6.17 10.51 31.51
N ILE A 327 -5.75 11.76 31.58
CA ILE A 327 -4.60 12.27 30.84
C ILE A 327 -3.34 11.43 31.14
N ASN A 328 -2.58 11.11 30.10
CA ASN A 328 -1.39 10.26 30.09
C ASN A 328 -1.65 8.79 30.50
N LYS A 329 -2.91 8.34 30.50
CA LYS A 329 -3.25 6.93 30.60
C LYS A 329 -3.51 6.33 29.21
N TYR A 330 -3.60 5.01 29.19
CA TYR A 330 -3.88 4.26 27.99
C TYR A 330 -5.29 3.67 28.05
N TYR A 331 -5.88 3.41 26.88
CA TYR A 331 -7.24 2.92 26.79
C TYR A 331 -7.49 2.04 25.58
N THR A 332 -8.51 1.20 25.69
CA THR A 332 -9.14 0.43 24.62
C THR A 332 -10.65 0.42 24.83
N TYR A 333 -11.37 -0.14 23.86
CA TYR A 333 -12.79 -0.44 24.00
C TYR A 333 -13.02 -1.95 23.95
N SER A 334 -13.81 -2.50 24.89
CA SER A 334 -14.44 -3.81 24.74
C SER A 334 -15.79 -3.60 24.06
N VAL A 335 -15.94 -4.10 22.84
CA VAL A 335 -17.12 -3.93 21.99
C VAL A 335 -17.82 -5.28 21.83
N THR A 336 -19.10 -5.36 22.20
CA THR A 336 -19.94 -6.55 22.01
C THR A 336 -20.81 -6.38 20.78
N THR A 337 -20.60 -7.23 19.78
CA THR A 337 -21.37 -7.27 18.51
C THR A 337 -21.98 -8.67 18.30
N SER A 338 -22.57 -8.92 17.15
CA SER A 338 -22.98 -10.26 16.74
C SER A 338 -21.85 -11.29 16.69
N MET A 339 -20.57 -10.81 16.61
CA MET A 339 -19.36 -11.65 16.61
C MET A 339 -18.80 -11.89 18.04
N GLY A 340 -19.54 -11.54 19.10
CA GLY A 340 -19.08 -11.62 20.49
C GLY A 340 -18.44 -10.33 20.98
N THR A 341 -17.72 -10.42 22.11
CA THR A 341 -17.02 -9.28 22.71
C THR A 341 -15.55 -9.31 22.35
N GLN A 342 -15.08 -8.24 21.71
CA GLN A 342 -13.70 -8.07 21.32
C GLN A 342 -13.13 -6.79 21.90
N GLU A 343 -11.83 -6.76 22.18
CA GLU A 343 -11.10 -5.58 22.59
C GLU A 343 -10.41 -4.95 21.36
N ALA A 344 -10.58 -3.63 21.22
CA ALA A 344 -10.05 -2.87 20.09
C ALA A 344 -9.47 -1.54 20.55
N VAL A 345 -8.44 -1.06 19.84
CA VAL A 345 -7.96 0.31 19.95
C VAL A 345 -8.92 1.23 19.21
N ASP A 346 -9.10 2.43 19.74
CA ASP A 346 -9.91 3.48 19.10
C ASP A 346 -9.31 3.86 17.73
N PRO A 347 -10.03 3.77 16.62
CA PRO A 347 -9.52 4.21 15.30
C PRO A 347 -9.14 5.69 15.27
N TYR A 348 -9.70 6.51 16.15
CA TYR A 348 -9.40 7.94 16.29
C TYR A 348 -8.35 8.25 17.36
N THR A 349 -7.67 7.23 17.93
CA THR A 349 -6.58 7.49 18.88
C THR A 349 -5.46 8.31 18.21
N ARG A 350 -4.84 9.23 18.95
CA ARG A 350 -3.83 10.19 18.47
C ARG A 350 -2.41 9.82 18.85
N SER A 351 -2.28 8.91 19.79
CA SER A 351 -1.02 8.29 20.17
C SER A 351 -1.29 6.91 20.75
N ALA A 352 -0.24 6.11 20.89
CA ALA A 352 -0.34 4.77 21.43
C ALA A 352 0.89 4.42 22.28
N GLY A 353 0.75 3.37 23.08
CA GLY A 353 1.86 2.70 23.74
C GLY A 353 2.60 1.78 22.77
N LEU A 354 3.53 1.02 23.32
CA LEU A 354 4.39 0.10 22.58
C LEU A 354 3.61 -0.84 21.66
N ASN A 355 4.07 -0.96 20.42
CA ASN A 355 3.47 -1.78 19.36
C ASN A 355 2.00 -1.43 19.06
N GLY A 356 1.56 -0.20 19.35
CA GLY A 356 0.22 0.26 19.02
C GLY A 356 -0.94 -0.45 19.72
N LEU A 357 -0.69 -1.24 20.77
CA LEU A 357 -1.68 -2.14 21.38
C LEU A 357 -2.74 -1.44 22.23
N ARG A 358 -2.48 -0.20 22.68
CA ARG A 358 -3.41 0.62 23.48
C ARG A 358 -3.26 2.08 23.05
N GLY A 359 -4.37 2.75 22.79
CA GLY A 359 -4.37 4.18 22.55
C GLY A 359 -3.94 4.96 23.80
N MET A 360 -3.21 6.07 23.64
CA MET A 360 -2.84 6.97 24.73
C MET A 360 -3.75 8.19 24.73
N ILE A 361 -4.23 8.57 25.90
CA ILE A 361 -4.97 9.82 26.12
C ILE A 361 -3.94 10.94 26.30
N VAL A 362 -3.63 11.64 25.22
CA VAL A 362 -2.57 12.64 25.16
C VAL A 362 -3.15 14.03 24.94
N ASP A 363 -2.70 14.99 25.74
CA ASP A 363 -2.89 16.40 25.46
C ASP A 363 -1.85 16.81 24.39
N LEU A 364 -2.31 16.97 23.15
CA LEU A 364 -1.44 17.22 21.99
C LEU A 364 -0.68 18.54 22.09
N ASP A 365 -1.29 19.59 22.68
CA ASP A 365 -0.62 20.89 22.86
C ASP A 365 0.60 20.76 23.79
N SER A 366 0.55 19.80 24.75
CA SER A 366 1.68 19.52 25.65
C SER A 366 2.90 18.90 24.95
N THR A 367 2.72 18.43 23.72
CA THR A 367 3.78 17.83 22.89
C THR A 367 4.40 18.81 21.88
N ASP A 368 3.90 20.03 21.82
CA ASP A 368 4.41 21.05 20.89
C ASP A 368 5.87 21.41 21.19
N PRO A 369 6.76 21.41 20.20
CA PRO A 369 8.09 21.93 20.38
C PRO A 369 8.04 23.47 20.53
N GLU A 370 9.08 24.05 21.11
CA GLU A 370 9.19 25.52 21.26
C GLU A 370 9.06 26.22 19.91
N GLY A 371 8.16 27.21 19.83
CA GLY A 371 7.88 27.96 18.61
C GLY A 371 7.00 27.24 17.60
N TRP A 372 6.35 26.14 17.99
CA TRP A 372 5.36 25.47 17.15
C TRP A 372 4.18 26.38 16.84
N THR A 373 3.79 26.48 15.58
CA THR A 373 2.62 27.22 15.13
C THR A 373 1.85 26.35 14.12
N ASN A 374 0.55 26.55 14.02
CA ASN A 374 -0.32 25.83 13.07
C ASN A 374 -0.48 26.58 11.74
N GLU A 375 0.51 27.39 11.37
CA GLU A 375 0.51 28.14 10.11
C GLU A 375 1.00 27.30 8.95
N ASN A 376 0.45 27.54 7.75
CA ASN A 376 0.90 26.89 6.54
C ASN A 376 2.35 27.24 6.23
N PHE A 377 3.15 26.24 5.90
CA PHE A 377 4.53 26.43 5.48
C PHE A 377 4.61 27.12 4.11
N THR A 378 5.36 28.20 4.01
CA THR A 378 5.55 28.98 2.78
C THR A 378 6.97 29.47 2.56
N ASN A 379 7.87 29.24 3.51
CA ASN A 379 9.23 29.80 3.54
C ASN A 379 10.26 28.83 2.97
N PHE A 380 10.10 28.45 1.69
CA PHE A 380 11.06 27.55 1.04
C PHE A 380 12.48 28.16 0.96
N ALA A 381 13.47 27.27 0.97
CA ALA A 381 14.88 27.65 0.95
C ALA A 381 15.22 28.62 -0.19
N GLY A 382 16.04 29.66 0.12
CA GLY A 382 16.41 30.67 -0.84
C GLY A 382 15.28 31.63 -1.25
N GLY A 383 14.14 31.63 -0.53
CA GLY A 383 12.99 32.48 -0.84
C GLY A 383 12.18 31.98 -2.05
N TYR A 384 12.39 30.73 -2.45
CA TYR A 384 11.63 30.09 -3.53
C TYR A 384 10.12 30.05 -3.20
N LYS A 385 9.27 30.15 -4.21
CA LYS A 385 7.82 30.10 -4.05
C LYS A 385 7.26 28.86 -4.74
N VAL A 386 6.44 28.10 -4.03
CA VAL A 386 5.64 26.99 -4.55
C VAL A 386 4.20 27.50 -4.61
N ASN A 387 3.75 27.87 -5.82
CA ASN A 387 2.40 28.35 -6.09
C ASN A 387 1.58 27.34 -6.90
N ASN A 388 2.26 26.39 -7.51
CA ASN A 388 1.69 25.31 -8.30
C ASN A 388 2.42 24.01 -7.94
N TYR A 389 1.76 22.87 -8.14
CA TYR A 389 2.39 21.57 -7.96
C TYR A 389 3.68 21.42 -8.79
N THR A 390 3.71 21.96 -10.03
CA THR A 390 4.90 21.92 -10.89
C THR A 390 6.09 22.70 -10.39
N ASP A 391 5.92 23.56 -9.37
CA ASP A 391 7.02 24.24 -8.67
C ASP A 391 7.76 23.32 -7.70
N ALA A 392 7.13 22.23 -7.28
CA ALA A 392 7.75 21.26 -6.38
C ALA A 392 8.84 20.42 -7.07
N ASN A 393 9.83 20.01 -6.28
CA ASN A 393 10.79 18.93 -6.54
C ASN A 393 10.75 18.01 -5.34
N ILE A 394 10.23 16.78 -5.52
CA ILE A 394 9.93 15.83 -4.46
C ILE A 394 11.05 14.80 -4.34
N TRP A 395 11.50 14.55 -3.12
CA TRP A 395 12.52 13.57 -2.77
C TRP A 395 11.93 12.57 -1.77
N GLU A 396 11.78 11.32 -2.17
CA GLU A 396 11.15 10.25 -1.39
C GLU A 396 12.16 9.55 -0.49
N ILE A 397 11.86 9.39 0.80
CA ILE A 397 12.75 8.74 1.77
C ILE A 397 11.99 7.99 2.86
N HIS A 398 12.53 6.87 3.29
CA HIS A 398 12.15 6.19 4.51
C HIS A 398 12.86 6.81 5.72
N VAL A 399 12.14 7.03 6.83
CA VAL A 399 12.70 7.69 8.03
C VAL A 399 13.97 7.00 8.52
N ARG A 400 13.98 5.67 8.58
CA ARG A 400 15.14 4.91 9.04
C ARG A 400 16.30 4.97 8.05
N ASP A 401 16.06 4.86 6.75
CA ASP A 401 17.10 4.89 5.70
C ASP A 401 17.89 6.19 5.68
N PHE A 402 17.23 7.31 6.06
CA PHE A 402 17.86 8.63 6.06
C PHE A 402 19.11 8.69 6.92
N SER A 403 19.14 7.99 8.07
CA SER A 403 20.22 8.18 9.02
C SER A 403 20.78 6.93 9.65
N ASN A 404 20.15 5.75 9.46
CA ASN A 404 20.55 4.56 10.20
C ASN A 404 22.03 4.17 9.99
N MET A 405 22.57 4.36 8.78
CA MET A 405 23.98 4.12 8.43
C MET A 405 24.77 5.45 8.27
N ASN A 406 24.26 6.55 8.80
CA ASN A 406 24.97 7.82 8.82
C ASN A 406 25.85 7.93 10.09
N ASP A 407 27.14 7.78 9.95
CA ASP A 407 28.08 7.81 11.07
C ASP A 407 28.16 9.18 11.78
N ALA A 408 27.76 10.26 11.09
CA ALA A 408 27.70 11.58 11.68
C ALA A 408 26.44 11.81 12.52
N SER A 409 25.37 10.99 12.34
CA SER A 409 24.12 11.17 13.06
C SER A 409 24.17 10.53 14.45
N LYS A 410 23.68 11.26 15.43
CA LYS A 410 23.43 10.80 16.79
C LYS A 410 22.10 10.01 16.90
N TYR A 411 21.14 10.33 16.06
CA TYR A 411 19.78 9.78 16.09
C TYR A 411 19.52 8.81 14.92
N LYS A 412 20.36 7.77 14.81
CA LYS A 412 20.29 6.80 13.71
C LYS A 412 18.92 6.15 13.60
N GLY A 413 18.27 6.28 12.44
CA GLY A 413 16.95 5.70 12.14
C GLY A 413 15.76 6.34 12.85
N LYS A 414 15.92 7.54 13.43
CA LYS A 414 14.90 8.20 14.26
C LYS A 414 14.43 9.52 13.64
N TYR A 415 13.23 10.00 14.03
CA TYR A 415 12.71 11.33 13.63
C TYR A 415 13.69 12.45 13.92
N LEU A 416 14.35 12.41 15.05
CA LEU A 416 15.29 13.47 15.48
C LEU A 416 16.53 13.58 14.59
N ALA A 417 16.83 12.61 13.72
CA ALA A 417 17.92 12.73 12.75
C ALA A 417 17.72 13.91 11.79
N PHE A 418 16.46 14.25 11.48
CA PHE A 418 16.12 15.40 10.64
C PHE A 418 16.29 16.75 11.35
N THR A 419 16.54 16.76 12.66
CA THR A 419 16.79 17.99 13.43
C THR A 419 18.27 18.36 13.50
N GLU A 420 19.15 17.45 13.10
CA GLU A 420 20.60 17.62 13.18
C GLU A 420 21.11 18.52 12.05
N LYS A 421 21.96 19.47 12.38
CA LYS A 421 22.54 20.47 11.46
C LYS A 421 24.06 20.41 11.47
N GLY A 422 24.69 20.83 10.38
CA GLY A 422 26.14 20.90 10.25
C GLY A 422 26.82 19.53 10.18
N LEU A 423 26.06 18.48 9.86
CA LEU A 423 26.61 17.13 9.73
C LEU A 423 27.46 17.00 8.46
N THR A 424 28.64 16.43 8.59
CA THR A 424 29.50 16.05 7.46
C THR A 424 29.97 14.63 7.60
N ASN A 425 30.13 13.92 6.48
CA ASN A 425 30.77 12.62 6.49
C ASN A 425 32.27 12.71 6.69
N SER A 426 32.99 11.58 6.71
CA SER A 426 34.44 11.51 6.90
C SER A 426 35.25 12.25 5.84
N ALA A 427 34.68 12.54 4.66
CA ALA A 427 35.30 13.33 3.61
C ALA A 427 34.97 14.82 3.67
N GLY A 428 34.27 15.29 4.73
CA GLY A 428 33.86 16.68 4.89
C GLY A 428 32.68 17.10 4.01
N ILE A 429 31.99 16.18 3.37
CA ILE A 429 30.80 16.47 2.54
C ILE A 429 29.57 16.60 3.44
N PRO A 430 28.74 17.66 3.31
CA PRO A 430 27.48 17.79 4.03
C PRO A 430 26.56 16.59 3.79
N VAL A 431 25.96 16.07 4.87
CA VAL A 431 24.99 14.97 4.88
C VAL A 431 23.74 15.35 5.67
N GLY A 432 22.71 14.51 5.64
CA GLY A 432 21.46 14.82 6.32
C GLY A 432 20.71 16.00 5.68
N VAL A 433 20.10 16.87 6.49
CA VAL A 433 19.29 18.01 5.99
C VAL A 433 20.12 19.01 5.19
N ASP A 434 21.37 19.24 5.56
CA ASP A 434 22.27 20.15 4.81
C ASP A 434 22.58 19.64 3.41
N TYR A 435 22.60 18.32 3.20
CA TYR A 435 22.69 17.72 1.87
C TYR A 435 21.44 18.04 1.02
N LEU A 436 20.24 17.97 1.60
CA LEU A 436 19.00 18.28 0.89
C LEU A 436 18.95 19.74 0.44
N LEU A 437 19.45 20.66 1.26
CA LEU A 437 19.60 22.07 0.89
C LEU A 437 20.55 22.26 -0.30
N ASN A 438 21.66 21.55 -0.32
CA ASN A 438 22.63 21.60 -1.42
C ASN A 438 22.08 20.94 -2.69
N LEU A 439 21.29 19.88 -2.57
CA LEU A 439 20.60 19.23 -3.68
C LEU A 439 19.53 20.16 -4.27
N GLY A 440 18.85 20.92 -3.40
CA GLY A 440 17.89 21.93 -3.81
C GLY A 440 16.45 21.43 -3.94
N VAL A 441 16.08 20.30 -3.37
CA VAL A 441 14.69 19.82 -3.32
C VAL A 441 13.79 20.77 -2.55
N THR A 442 12.50 20.72 -2.80
CA THR A 442 11.50 21.56 -2.12
C THR A 442 10.73 20.79 -1.07
N HIS A 443 10.48 19.52 -1.31
CA HIS A 443 9.70 18.66 -0.42
C HIS A 443 10.41 17.32 -0.19
N VAL A 444 10.29 16.86 1.05
CA VAL A 444 10.59 15.47 1.42
C VAL A 444 9.27 14.72 1.50
N HIS A 445 9.16 13.61 0.76
CA HIS A 445 8.10 12.65 0.88
C HIS A 445 8.58 11.51 1.77
N LEU A 446 7.99 11.41 2.96
CA LEU A 446 8.27 10.34 3.92
C LEU A 446 7.43 9.11 3.57
N LEU A 447 8.05 7.94 3.42
CA LEU A 447 7.34 6.66 3.41
C LEU A 447 6.47 6.53 4.66
N PRO A 448 5.55 5.54 4.74
CA PRO A 448 4.61 5.47 5.84
C PRO A 448 5.27 5.69 7.21
N SER A 449 4.75 6.67 7.93
CA SER A 449 5.29 7.13 9.22
C SER A 449 4.23 7.17 10.33
N TYR A 450 3.06 6.59 10.06
CA TYR A 450 2.07 6.22 11.08
C TYR A 450 2.42 4.82 11.64
N ASP A 451 1.74 4.44 12.74
CA ASP A 451 1.89 3.17 13.43
C ASP A 451 1.48 1.97 12.54
N TYR A 452 2.42 1.08 12.27
CA TYR A 452 2.26 -0.10 11.43
C TYR A 452 2.69 -1.38 12.16
N ALA A 453 2.19 -2.56 11.72
CA ALA A 453 2.19 -3.78 12.54
C ALA A 453 3.47 -4.59 12.49
N SER A 454 4.28 -4.51 11.42
CA SER A 454 5.34 -5.47 11.12
C SER A 454 6.66 -5.27 11.86
N VAL A 455 6.77 -4.23 12.70
CA VAL A 455 7.97 -3.93 13.50
C VAL A 455 7.64 -4.02 14.99
N ASP A 456 8.41 -4.80 15.74
CA ASP A 456 8.35 -4.79 17.20
C ASP A 456 9.14 -3.59 17.74
N GLU A 457 8.44 -2.55 18.14
CA GLU A 457 9.01 -1.28 18.62
C GLU A 457 9.94 -1.44 19.84
N SER A 458 9.87 -2.57 20.54
CA SER A 458 10.77 -2.89 21.66
C SER A 458 12.15 -3.36 21.22
N LYS A 459 12.35 -3.61 19.94
CA LYS A 459 13.59 -4.18 19.37
C LYS A 459 14.25 -3.23 18.39
N ASP A 460 15.56 -3.09 18.52
CA ASP A 460 16.37 -2.40 17.51
C ASP A 460 16.64 -3.28 16.29
N GLY A 461 16.98 -2.65 15.17
CA GLY A 461 17.46 -3.34 13.98
C GLY A 461 16.38 -3.98 13.11
N GLN A 462 15.12 -3.72 13.38
CA GLN A 462 14.02 -4.15 12.51
C GLN A 462 13.73 -3.12 11.43
N PHE A 463 13.34 -3.58 10.26
CA PHE A 463 13.03 -2.75 9.11
C PHE A 463 11.76 -3.23 8.41
N ASN A 464 10.88 -2.30 8.11
CA ASN A 464 9.80 -2.48 7.15
C ASN A 464 9.47 -1.11 6.53
N TRP A 465 9.00 -1.08 5.27
CA TRP A 465 8.56 0.18 4.66
C TRP A 465 7.34 0.80 5.34
N GLY A 466 6.52 -0.01 6.05
CA GLY A 466 5.36 0.44 6.81
C GLY A 466 4.04 0.45 6.04
N TYR A 467 3.93 -0.27 4.92
CA TYR A 467 2.67 -0.38 4.16
C TYR A 467 1.69 -1.41 4.77
N ASP A 468 1.72 -1.61 6.07
CA ASP A 468 0.85 -2.49 6.84
C ASP A 468 0.22 -1.76 8.04
N PRO A 469 -0.69 -0.78 7.78
CA PRO A 469 -1.20 0.15 8.78
C PRO A 469 -1.99 -0.55 9.91
N GLN A 470 -1.70 -0.14 11.15
CA GLN A 470 -2.38 -0.59 12.36
C GLN A 470 -3.22 0.53 12.99
N ASN A 471 -2.60 1.68 13.30
CA ASN A 471 -3.27 2.86 13.86
C ASN A 471 -2.95 4.11 13.02
N TYR A 472 -3.83 4.46 12.11
CA TYR A 472 -3.64 5.50 11.08
C TYR A 472 -3.36 6.91 11.58
N ASN A 473 -3.76 7.25 12.83
CA ASN A 473 -3.62 8.59 13.39
C ASN A 473 -2.53 8.68 14.46
N VAL A 474 -1.65 7.70 14.53
CA VAL A 474 -0.56 7.59 15.51
C VAL A 474 0.77 7.61 14.78
N PRO A 475 1.75 8.46 15.15
CA PRO A 475 3.11 8.37 14.61
C PRO A 475 3.77 7.03 14.96
N GLU A 476 4.57 6.49 14.05
CA GLU A 476 5.31 5.24 14.24
C GLU A 476 6.27 5.33 15.42
N GLY A 477 6.19 4.38 16.34
CA GLY A 477 6.99 4.40 17.56
C GLY A 477 8.43 3.96 17.38
N SER A 478 8.74 3.08 16.42
CA SER A 478 10.12 2.63 16.16
C SER A 478 11.04 3.77 15.70
N TYR A 479 10.47 4.87 15.17
CA TYR A 479 11.22 6.05 14.79
C TYR A 479 11.39 7.06 15.91
N SER A 480 10.74 6.85 17.08
CA SER A 480 10.94 7.69 18.27
C SER A 480 12.12 7.19 19.12
N THR A 481 12.64 8.06 19.98
CA THR A 481 13.70 7.67 20.93
C THR A 481 13.18 6.87 22.11
N ASN A 482 11.86 6.86 22.33
CA ASN A 482 11.20 6.08 23.38
C ASN A 482 9.79 5.70 22.91
N ALA A 483 9.60 4.46 22.45
CA ALA A 483 8.33 3.95 21.96
C ALA A 483 7.32 3.62 23.10
N GLU A 484 7.80 3.42 24.34
CA GLU A 484 6.94 3.11 25.48
C GLU A 484 6.08 4.32 25.92
N ASP A 485 6.60 5.54 25.76
CA ASP A 485 5.86 6.77 26.07
C ASP A 485 5.29 7.40 24.80
N GLY A 486 4.01 7.25 24.57
CA GLY A 486 3.34 7.74 23.36
C GLY A 486 3.48 9.25 23.13
N ARG A 487 3.78 10.07 24.14
CA ARG A 487 4.04 11.51 23.99
C ARG A 487 5.32 11.77 23.20
N VAL A 488 6.31 10.88 23.32
CA VAL A 488 7.62 11.06 22.69
C VAL A 488 7.50 10.97 21.17
N ARG A 489 6.79 9.96 20.63
CA ARG A 489 6.58 9.80 19.19
C ARG A 489 5.86 11.01 18.57
N VAL A 490 4.87 11.57 19.24
CA VAL A 490 4.14 12.76 18.80
C VAL A 490 5.06 13.98 18.76
N LYS A 491 5.78 14.26 19.86
CA LYS A 491 6.69 15.39 19.99
C LYS A 491 7.83 15.34 18.97
N GLU A 492 8.47 14.18 18.83
CA GLU A 492 9.62 14.02 17.91
C GLU A 492 9.20 14.12 16.46
N TYR A 493 8.01 13.66 16.09
CA TYR A 493 7.46 13.86 14.75
C TYR A 493 7.27 15.36 14.46
N LYS A 494 6.67 16.13 15.40
CA LYS A 494 6.53 17.59 15.28
C LYS A 494 7.90 18.27 15.16
N GLN A 495 8.90 17.85 15.96
CA GLN A 495 10.27 18.37 15.88
C GLN A 495 10.92 18.11 14.51
N MET A 496 10.72 16.93 13.93
CA MET A 496 11.19 16.60 12.57
C MET A 496 10.57 17.55 11.54
N VAL A 497 9.25 17.71 11.52
CA VAL A 497 8.56 18.60 10.59
C VAL A 497 9.02 20.06 10.77
N GLN A 498 9.06 20.54 12.00
CA GLN A 498 9.54 21.89 12.31
C GLN A 498 10.98 22.14 11.83
N ALA A 499 11.85 21.13 11.99
CA ALA A 499 13.24 21.25 11.56
C ALA A 499 13.37 21.33 10.04
N LEU A 500 12.58 20.53 9.30
CA LEU A 500 12.50 20.58 7.82
C LEU A 500 11.93 21.92 7.35
N HIS A 501 10.86 22.43 7.95
CA HIS A 501 10.30 23.75 7.66
C HIS A 501 11.32 24.88 7.94
N ASN A 502 12.02 24.81 9.06
CA ASN A 502 13.10 25.77 9.40
C ASN A 502 14.27 25.71 8.42
N ALA A 503 14.47 24.58 7.75
CA ALA A 503 15.44 24.44 6.66
C ALA A 503 14.88 24.89 5.31
N GLY A 504 13.60 25.22 5.22
CA GLY A 504 12.94 25.62 3.97
C GLY A 504 12.51 24.45 3.10
N ILE A 505 12.13 23.32 3.69
CA ILE A 505 11.71 22.08 3.03
C ILE A 505 10.33 21.70 3.54
N GLY A 506 9.36 21.51 2.64
CA GLY A 506 8.02 21.00 2.95
C GLY A 506 8.02 19.48 3.19
N VAL A 507 6.99 18.99 3.87
CA VAL A 507 6.86 17.58 4.25
C VAL A 507 5.59 16.97 3.70
N ILE A 508 5.72 15.86 2.98
CA ILE A 508 4.63 15.05 2.43
C ILE A 508 4.63 13.70 3.13
N MET A 509 3.47 13.25 3.54
CA MET A 509 3.29 11.95 4.19
C MET A 509 2.68 10.93 3.23
N ASP A 510 3.24 9.73 3.20
CA ASP A 510 2.64 8.58 2.54
C ASP A 510 1.52 7.99 3.41
N VAL A 511 0.33 7.81 2.83
CA VAL A 511 -0.85 7.31 3.54
C VAL A 511 -1.44 6.09 2.84
N VAL A 512 -1.76 5.06 3.62
CA VAL A 512 -2.23 3.75 3.13
C VAL A 512 -3.64 3.48 3.64
N TYR A 513 -4.62 4.24 3.17
CA TYR A 513 -6.02 4.02 3.58
C TYR A 513 -6.71 2.91 2.78
N ASN A 514 -6.05 2.34 1.79
CA ASN A 514 -6.63 1.34 0.88
C ASN A 514 -6.79 -0.05 1.51
N HIS A 515 -6.04 -0.39 2.56
CA HIS A 515 -6.12 -1.65 3.30
C HIS A 515 -5.61 -1.50 4.73
N THR A 516 -5.79 -2.54 5.56
CA THR A 516 -5.21 -2.67 6.90
C THR A 516 -4.24 -3.85 6.94
N TYR A 517 -3.33 -3.85 7.90
CA TYR A 517 -2.35 -4.93 8.09
C TYR A 517 -3.01 -6.32 8.17
N SER A 518 -4.23 -6.39 8.69
CA SER A 518 -5.01 -7.61 8.85
C SER A 518 -6.50 -7.32 8.75
N ALA A 519 -7.27 -8.26 8.26
CA ALA A 519 -8.74 -8.20 8.32
C ALA A 519 -9.28 -8.25 9.76
N ASP A 520 -8.53 -8.85 10.71
CA ASP A 520 -8.80 -8.77 12.16
C ASP A 520 -8.25 -7.47 12.75
N SER A 521 -8.65 -6.36 12.17
CA SER A 521 -8.25 -5.00 12.56
C SER A 521 -9.17 -4.42 13.64
N ASN A 522 -8.75 -3.29 14.22
CA ASN A 522 -9.59 -2.51 15.12
C ASN A 522 -10.94 -2.13 14.50
N PHE A 523 -10.98 -1.89 13.19
CA PHE A 523 -12.22 -1.63 12.43
C PHE A 523 -13.19 -2.80 12.48
N SER A 524 -12.72 -4.03 12.17
CA SER A 524 -13.55 -5.23 12.19
C SER A 524 -14.05 -5.58 13.58
N LYS A 525 -13.23 -5.34 14.61
CA LYS A 525 -13.59 -5.59 16.02
C LYS A 525 -14.68 -4.66 16.52
N ILE A 526 -14.75 -3.44 15.96
CA ILE A 526 -15.73 -2.41 16.39
C ILE A 526 -17.00 -2.49 15.55
N VAL A 527 -16.90 -2.53 14.21
CA VAL A 527 -18.04 -2.63 13.30
C VAL A 527 -17.75 -3.70 12.23
N PRO A 528 -18.00 -4.97 12.55
CA PRO A 528 -17.79 -6.07 11.63
C PRO A 528 -18.49 -5.82 10.30
N TYR A 529 -17.83 -6.16 9.19
CA TYR A 529 -18.30 -6.05 7.80
C TYR A 529 -18.47 -4.62 7.24
N TYR A 530 -18.32 -3.56 8.02
CA TYR A 530 -18.55 -2.19 7.54
C TYR A 530 -17.37 -1.59 6.79
N TYR A 531 -16.16 -1.73 7.31
CA TYR A 531 -15.00 -0.98 6.80
C TYR A 531 -14.37 -1.56 5.53
N TYR A 532 -14.71 -2.79 5.18
CA TYR A 532 -14.13 -3.50 4.05
C TYR A 532 -15.17 -3.82 2.96
N ARG A 533 -14.67 -3.98 1.73
CA ARG A 533 -15.44 -4.49 0.61
C ARG A 533 -15.47 -6.01 0.63
N TYR A 534 -16.61 -6.56 0.25
CA TYR A 534 -16.83 -8.01 0.15
C TYR A 534 -17.36 -8.36 -1.24
N THR A 535 -17.03 -9.56 -1.73
CA THR A 535 -17.64 -10.15 -2.92
C THR A 535 -19.08 -10.56 -2.63
N SER A 536 -19.84 -10.86 -3.67
CA SER A 536 -21.22 -11.39 -3.54
C SER A 536 -21.33 -12.74 -2.80
N THR A 537 -20.21 -13.39 -2.53
CA THR A 537 -20.14 -14.63 -1.75
C THR A 537 -19.63 -14.41 -0.31
N GLY A 538 -19.49 -13.13 0.12
CA GLY A 538 -19.07 -12.77 1.47
C GLY A 538 -17.59 -12.95 1.74
N VAL A 539 -16.76 -13.05 0.69
CA VAL A 539 -15.29 -13.06 0.81
C VAL A 539 -14.79 -11.64 0.71
N LEU A 540 -13.73 -11.31 1.46
CA LEU A 540 -13.07 -10.01 1.37
C LEU A 540 -12.58 -9.74 -0.06
N SER A 541 -12.86 -8.56 -0.58
CA SER A 541 -12.25 -8.07 -1.81
C SER A 541 -10.76 -7.78 -1.56
N ASN A 542 -9.92 -8.09 -2.53
CA ASN A 542 -8.46 -8.02 -2.40
C ASN A 542 -7.82 -7.21 -3.53
N GLY A 543 -8.37 -6.04 -3.81
CA GLY A 543 -7.80 -5.12 -4.79
C GLY A 543 -6.45 -4.54 -4.38
N SER A 544 -6.09 -4.59 -3.09
CA SER A 544 -4.77 -4.21 -2.59
C SER A 544 -3.68 -5.24 -2.89
N GLY A 545 -4.04 -6.53 -3.03
CA GLY A 545 -3.08 -7.63 -3.02
C GLY A 545 -2.62 -8.04 -1.61
N CYS A 546 -3.09 -7.33 -0.56
CA CYS A 546 -2.70 -7.54 0.85
C CYS A 546 -3.77 -8.26 1.69
N GLY A 547 -4.74 -8.92 1.04
CA GLY A 547 -5.77 -9.75 1.70
C GLY A 547 -7.07 -9.02 2.05
N ASN A 548 -7.13 -7.70 1.94
CA ASN A 548 -8.33 -6.89 2.18
C ASN A 548 -8.27 -5.57 1.42
N GLU A 549 -9.40 -4.88 1.31
CA GLU A 549 -9.48 -3.49 0.85
C GLU A 549 -10.60 -2.74 1.57
N THR A 550 -10.37 -1.47 1.87
CA THR A 550 -11.34 -0.61 2.56
C THR A 550 -12.43 -0.13 1.63
N ALA A 551 -13.65 0.03 2.16
CA ALA A 551 -14.83 0.49 1.43
C ALA A 551 -14.96 2.02 1.53
N SER A 552 -14.08 2.77 0.84
CA SER A 552 -13.99 4.24 0.93
C SER A 552 -15.28 4.96 0.53
N GLU A 553 -16.14 4.34 -0.29
CA GLU A 553 -17.45 4.85 -0.69
C GLU A 553 -18.46 4.94 0.45
N ARG A 554 -18.27 4.18 1.56
CA ARG A 554 -19.16 4.23 2.73
C ARG A 554 -18.90 5.48 3.55
N SER A 555 -19.97 6.13 4.03
CA SER A 555 -19.92 7.47 4.63
C SER A 555 -18.94 7.59 5.79
N MET A 556 -18.91 6.61 6.70
CA MET A 556 -18.04 6.67 7.88
C MET A 556 -16.60 6.24 7.58
N VAL A 557 -16.35 5.46 6.52
CA VAL A 557 -14.97 5.21 6.02
C VAL A 557 -14.43 6.47 5.34
N LYS A 558 -15.22 7.11 4.47
CA LYS A 558 -14.92 8.43 3.89
C LYS A 558 -14.63 9.45 4.97
N LYS A 559 -15.52 9.57 5.97
CA LYS A 559 -15.31 10.48 7.10
C LYS A 559 -13.99 10.20 7.80
N PHE A 560 -13.68 8.94 8.08
CA PHE A 560 -12.43 8.56 8.74
C PHE A 560 -11.19 9.02 7.94
N ILE A 561 -11.19 8.77 6.63
CA ILE A 561 -10.08 9.17 5.74
C ILE A 561 -9.93 10.71 5.73
N VAL A 562 -11.04 11.43 5.56
CA VAL A 562 -11.03 12.90 5.54
C VAL A 562 -10.62 13.50 6.88
N ASP A 563 -11.13 12.97 8.00
CA ASP A 563 -10.76 13.42 9.34
C ASP A 563 -9.27 13.13 9.63
N SER A 564 -8.76 12.00 9.16
CA SER A 564 -7.36 11.61 9.34
C SER A 564 -6.42 12.56 8.61
N VAL A 565 -6.65 12.85 7.32
CA VAL A 565 -5.78 13.80 6.58
C VAL A 565 -5.87 15.22 7.14
N LYS A 566 -7.06 15.66 7.58
CA LYS A 566 -7.23 16.95 8.28
C LYS A 566 -6.41 17.01 9.58
N TYR A 567 -6.45 15.93 10.36
CA TYR A 567 -5.67 15.82 11.59
C TYR A 567 -4.17 15.91 11.31
N TRP A 568 -3.65 15.09 10.42
CA TRP A 568 -2.22 15.10 10.06
C TRP A 568 -1.77 16.46 9.52
N GLN A 569 -2.59 17.08 8.67
CA GLN A 569 -2.28 18.41 8.13
C GLN A 569 -2.33 19.49 9.22
N SER A 570 -3.27 19.42 10.16
CA SER A 570 -3.45 20.48 11.17
C SER A 570 -2.51 20.31 12.34
N GLU A 571 -2.35 19.08 12.84
CA GLU A 571 -1.56 18.80 14.04
C GLU A 571 -0.06 18.77 13.75
N TYR A 572 0.34 18.27 12.59
CA TYR A 572 1.75 18.12 12.22
C TYR A 572 2.22 19.08 11.12
N ASN A 573 1.37 20.01 10.68
CA ASN A 573 1.69 20.99 9.64
C ASN A 573 2.17 20.36 8.32
N LEU A 574 1.61 19.23 7.90
CA LEU A 574 2.03 18.57 6.68
C LEU A 574 1.62 19.36 5.43
N ASP A 575 2.51 19.37 4.42
CA ASP A 575 2.38 20.11 3.17
C ASP A 575 1.80 19.26 2.03
N GLY A 576 1.45 18.03 2.30
CA GLY A 576 0.83 17.16 1.31
C GLY A 576 0.74 15.71 1.73
N PHE A 577 0.09 14.92 0.86
CA PHE A 577 -0.14 13.48 1.05
C PHE A 577 0.07 12.72 -0.25
N ARG A 578 0.74 11.58 -0.16
CA ARG A 578 0.77 10.56 -1.22
C ARG A 578 -0.13 9.40 -0.81
N PHE A 579 -1.06 9.03 -1.66
CA PHE A 579 -1.97 7.91 -1.43
C PHE A 579 -1.45 6.65 -2.11
N ASP A 580 -1.13 5.66 -1.30
CA ASP A 580 -0.81 4.31 -1.74
C ASP A 580 -2.02 3.66 -2.42
N LEU A 581 -1.81 2.96 -3.55
CA LEU A 581 -2.86 2.34 -4.35
C LEU A 581 -4.13 3.21 -4.42
N MET A 582 -3.97 4.50 -4.75
CA MET A 582 -5.05 5.48 -4.78
C MET A 582 -6.22 5.04 -5.65
N GLY A 583 -5.95 4.17 -6.64
CA GLY A 583 -6.97 3.57 -7.50
C GLY A 583 -8.04 2.76 -6.76
N LEU A 584 -7.79 2.36 -5.51
CA LEU A 584 -8.76 1.66 -4.66
C LEU A 584 -9.73 2.59 -3.92
N HIS A 585 -9.43 3.90 -3.89
CA HIS A 585 -10.36 4.88 -3.33
C HIS A 585 -11.36 5.34 -4.40
N ASP A 586 -12.60 5.49 -3.99
CA ASP A 586 -13.62 6.07 -4.87
C ASP A 586 -13.36 7.56 -5.15
N ILE A 587 -13.77 8.00 -6.34
CA ILE A 587 -13.55 9.38 -6.81
C ILE A 587 -14.20 10.42 -5.86
N ALA A 588 -15.35 10.11 -5.28
CA ALA A 588 -16.05 11.07 -4.40
C ALA A 588 -15.28 11.27 -3.09
N THR A 589 -14.69 10.21 -2.54
CA THR A 589 -13.83 10.30 -1.35
C THR A 589 -12.57 11.12 -1.64
N MET A 590 -11.89 10.87 -2.75
CA MET A 590 -10.69 11.65 -3.09
C MET A 590 -10.99 13.13 -3.36
N LYS A 591 -12.15 13.46 -3.91
CA LYS A 591 -12.61 14.86 -4.04
C LYS A 591 -12.88 15.53 -2.68
N GLU A 592 -13.45 14.82 -1.71
CA GLU A 592 -13.62 15.36 -0.35
C GLU A 592 -12.28 15.51 0.38
N VAL A 593 -11.33 14.61 0.17
CA VAL A 593 -9.95 14.76 0.65
C VAL A 593 -9.32 16.03 0.08
N GLU A 594 -9.37 16.21 -1.24
CA GLU A 594 -8.83 17.40 -1.92
C GLU A 594 -9.45 18.68 -1.35
N LYS A 595 -10.75 18.73 -1.27
CA LYS A 595 -11.50 19.87 -0.73
C LYS A 595 -11.12 20.17 0.73
N ALA A 596 -10.97 19.15 1.57
CA ALA A 596 -10.63 19.31 2.98
C ALA A 596 -9.19 19.81 3.18
N VAL A 597 -8.24 19.22 2.47
CA VAL A 597 -6.81 19.59 2.54
C VAL A 597 -6.59 21.00 1.98
N HIS A 598 -7.21 21.33 0.83
CA HIS A 598 -7.08 22.65 0.20
C HIS A 598 -7.85 23.75 0.92
N ALA A 599 -8.84 23.42 1.73
CA ALA A 599 -9.49 24.41 2.60
C ALA A 599 -8.51 25.03 3.61
N LYS A 600 -7.52 24.26 4.09
CA LYS A 600 -6.44 24.75 4.96
C LYS A 600 -5.27 25.34 4.16
N ASN A 601 -4.74 24.59 3.18
CA ASN A 601 -3.61 25.00 2.36
C ASN A 601 -3.87 24.67 0.89
N PRO A 602 -4.25 25.64 0.05
CA PRO A 602 -4.55 25.41 -1.37
C PRO A 602 -3.34 24.96 -2.20
N ASN A 603 -2.12 25.07 -1.66
CA ASN A 603 -0.89 24.63 -2.31
C ASN A 603 -0.38 23.28 -1.79
N ALA A 604 -1.08 22.65 -0.83
CA ALA A 604 -0.72 21.31 -0.35
C ALA A 604 -0.80 20.27 -1.47
N LEU A 605 0.24 19.48 -1.62
CA LEU A 605 0.32 18.48 -2.69
C LEU A 605 -0.50 17.23 -2.33
N ILE A 606 -1.42 16.84 -3.19
CA ILE A 606 -2.17 15.58 -3.08
C ILE A 606 -1.89 14.77 -4.33
N TYR A 607 -1.32 13.59 -4.16
CA TYR A 607 -1.04 12.69 -5.29
C TYR A 607 -1.02 11.24 -4.84
N GLY A 608 -0.99 10.33 -5.80
CA GLY A 608 -0.93 8.91 -5.48
C GLY A 608 -0.83 8.01 -6.69
N GLU A 609 -0.91 6.72 -6.42
CA GLU A 609 -0.86 5.69 -7.44
C GLU A 609 -2.23 5.51 -8.09
N GLY A 610 -2.35 5.90 -9.36
CA GLY A 610 -3.58 5.79 -10.14
C GLY A 610 -3.88 4.38 -10.65
N TRP A 611 -3.61 3.35 -9.82
CA TRP A 611 -3.83 1.92 -10.11
C TRP A 611 -4.21 1.14 -8.85
N THR A 612 -4.47 -0.16 -9.01
CA THR A 612 -4.79 -1.12 -7.94
C THR A 612 -3.73 -2.21 -7.91
N GLY A 613 -3.53 -2.89 -6.79
CA GLY A 613 -2.64 -4.05 -6.66
C GLY A 613 -3.25 -5.34 -7.24
N GLY A 614 -4.58 -5.42 -7.29
CA GLY A 614 -5.33 -6.57 -7.78
C GLY A 614 -6.74 -6.20 -8.24
N SER A 615 -7.63 -7.18 -8.35
CA SER A 615 -9.03 -6.96 -8.71
C SER A 615 -9.83 -6.46 -7.52
N SER A 616 -10.57 -5.36 -7.70
CA SER A 616 -11.44 -4.74 -6.71
C SER A 616 -12.92 -4.97 -7.07
N THR A 617 -13.79 -5.01 -6.04
CA THR A 617 -15.24 -4.98 -6.24
C THR A 617 -15.79 -3.57 -6.46
N LEU A 618 -15.00 -2.51 -6.23
CA LEU A 618 -15.37 -1.16 -6.64
C LEU A 618 -15.38 -1.07 -8.17
N PRO A 619 -16.46 -0.57 -8.80
CA PRO A 619 -16.53 -0.43 -10.26
C PRO A 619 -15.39 0.42 -10.81
N ASP A 620 -14.78 0.01 -11.92
CA ASP A 620 -13.68 0.75 -12.58
C ASP A 620 -14.00 2.23 -12.84
N SER A 621 -15.26 2.54 -13.15
CA SER A 621 -15.71 3.92 -13.41
C SER A 621 -15.76 4.81 -12.17
N GLU A 622 -15.65 4.22 -10.98
CA GLU A 622 -15.66 4.92 -9.68
C GLU A 622 -14.29 4.98 -9.03
N GLN A 623 -13.33 4.21 -9.54
CA GLN A 623 -11.98 4.14 -9.02
C GLN A 623 -11.15 5.38 -9.39
N SER A 624 -10.30 5.85 -8.47
CA SER A 624 -9.37 6.97 -8.69
C SER A 624 -8.13 6.54 -9.45
N LYS A 625 -8.35 6.00 -10.67
CA LYS A 625 -7.31 5.50 -11.59
C LYS A 625 -6.87 6.56 -12.61
N LEU A 626 -5.71 6.35 -13.23
CA LEU A 626 -5.20 7.17 -14.34
C LEU A 626 -6.24 7.35 -15.45
N SER A 627 -7.00 6.29 -15.80
CA SER A 627 -8.07 6.37 -16.80
C SER A 627 -9.22 7.32 -16.43
N ASN A 628 -9.37 7.66 -15.15
CA ASN A 628 -10.40 8.53 -14.61
C ASN A 628 -9.85 9.90 -14.14
N ILE A 629 -8.60 10.23 -14.45
CA ILE A 629 -7.94 11.44 -13.94
C ILE A 629 -8.71 12.72 -14.25
N GLY A 630 -9.28 12.84 -15.44
CA GLY A 630 -10.13 13.99 -15.82
C GLY A 630 -11.40 14.08 -14.97
N LYS A 631 -12.06 12.95 -14.71
CA LYS A 631 -13.26 12.88 -13.86
C LYS A 631 -12.92 13.19 -12.39
N LEU A 632 -11.78 12.71 -11.89
CA LEU A 632 -11.35 12.98 -10.54
C LEU A 632 -11.08 14.46 -10.32
N ASN A 633 -10.41 15.11 -11.25
CA ASN A 633 -9.93 16.48 -11.14
C ASN A 633 -10.95 17.54 -11.66
N ASP A 634 -12.08 17.14 -12.24
CA ASP A 634 -12.98 18.04 -12.97
C ASP A 634 -12.22 18.96 -13.95
N ASP A 635 -11.15 18.42 -14.56
CA ASP A 635 -10.22 19.13 -15.45
C ASP A 635 -9.53 20.37 -14.85
N LYS A 636 -9.44 20.47 -13.52
CA LYS A 636 -8.75 21.56 -12.81
C LYS A 636 -7.24 21.29 -12.67
N ALA A 637 -6.48 22.36 -12.60
CA ALA A 637 -5.08 22.33 -12.20
C ALA A 637 -4.94 22.28 -10.66
N ASN A 638 -3.79 21.80 -10.16
CA ASN A 638 -3.46 21.71 -8.74
C ASN A 638 -4.57 21.02 -7.91
N SER A 639 -5.05 19.89 -8.41
CA SER A 639 -6.04 19.07 -7.72
C SER A 639 -5.38 17.76 -7.22
N VAL A 640 -5.78 16.58 -7.70
CA VAL A 640 -5.16 15.32 -7.32
C VAL A 640 -4.24 14.86 -8.44
N ALA A 641 -2.94 14.76 -8.16
CA ALA A 641 -1.96 14.28 -9.14
C ALA A 641 -1.78 12.77 -9.08
N MET A 642 -1.29 12.19 -10.18
CA MET A 642 -1.03 10.76 -10.27
C MET A 642 0.38 10.48 -10.81
N PHE A 643 0.99 9.41 -10.32
CA PHE A 643 2.25 8.90 -10.85
C PHE A 643 2.11 8.51 -12.32
N ASN A 644 3.03 8.98 -13.14
CA ASN A 644 3.09 8.70 -14.57
C ASN A 644 3.95 7.45 -14.84
N ASP A 645 3.35 6.28 -14.84
CA ASP A 645 3.99 5.01 -15.16
C ASP A 645 4.49 4.96 -16.60
N VAL A 646 3.87 5.71 -17.50
CA VAL A 646 4.24 5.76 -18.93
C VAL A 646 5.64 6.36 -19.12
N ILE A 647 5.98 7.47 -18.44
CA ILE A 647 7.33 8.04 -18.54
C ILE A 647 8.34 7.18 -17.80
N ARG A 648 7.98 6.62 -16.64
CA ARG A 648 8.84 5.70 -15.89
C ARG A 648 9.35 4.57 -16.79
N ASP A 649 8.42 3.83 -17.37
CA ASP A 649 8.74 2.70 -18.24
C ASP A 649 9.34 3.16 -19.59
N GLY A 650 8.91 4.32 -20.08
CA GLY A 650 9.47 4.92 -21.28
C GLY A 650 10.96 5.25 -21.17
N VAL A 651 11.39 5.69 -19.99
CA VAL A 651 12.79 6.08 -19.72
C VAL A 651 13.66 4.87 -19.39
N LYS A 652 13.25 4.03 -18.41
CA LYS A 652 14.10 2.96 -17.88
C LYS A 652 13.78 1.55 -18.38
N GLY A 653 12.66 1.33 -19.04
CA GLY A 653 12.10 0.01 -19.40
C GLY A 653 11.03 -0.44 -18.41
N SER A 654 10.22 -1.43 -18.79
CA SER A 654 9.13 -1.98 -17.99
C SER A 654 9.64 -2.46 -16.62
N VAL A 655 8.96 -2.08 -15.53
CA VAL A 655 9.31 -2.56 -14.20
C VAL A 655 8.99 -4.04 -13.99
N PHE A 656 8.12 -4.60 -14.80
CA PHE A 656 7.71 -6.02 -14.76
C PHE A 656 8.67 -6.96 -15.53
N ASP A 657 9.69 -6.42 -16.18
CA ASP A 657 10.73 -7.19 -16.83
C ASP A 657 12.09 -6.48 -16.65
N ILE A 658 12.92 -7.01 -15.75
CA ILE A 658 14.23 -6.42 -15.42
C ILE A 658 15.16 -6.37 -16.66
N LYS A 659 14.93 -7.19 -17.68
CA LYS A 659 15.71 -7.23 -18.92
C LYS A 659 15.26 -6.18 -19.92
N ASP A 660 14.05 -5.63 -19.78
CA ASP A 660 13.55 -4.61 -20.70
C ASP A 660 14.36 -3.32 -20.56
N THR A 661 14.61 -2.66 -21.68
CA THR A 661 15.34 -1.39 -21.74
C THR A 661 14.42 -0.27 -22.20
N GLY A 662 14.60 0.92 -21.62
CA GLY A 662 13.89 2.11 -22.03
C GLY A 662 14.63 2.95 -23.08
N PHE A 663 14.12 4.14 -23.31
CA PHE A 663 14.74 5.14 -24.17
C PHE A 663 16.14 5.52 -23.66
N ALA A 664 16.29 5.87 -22.39
CA ALA A 664 17.59 6.29 -21.82
C ALA A 664 18.53 5.10 -21.55
N THR A 665 18.01 3.94 -21.16
CA THR A 665 18.82 2.80 -20.73
C THR A 665 19.26 1.90 -21.89
N GLY A 666 18.55 1.92 -23.03
CA GLY A 666 18.84 1.04 -24.17
C GLY A 666 18.63 1.67 -25.53
N ALA A 667 18.51 2.99 -25.64
CA ALA A 667 18.23 3.70 -26.90
C ALA A 667 17.00 3.14 -27.66
N LYS A 668 15.96 2.70 -26.90
CA LYS A 668 14.78 2.04 -27.48
C LYS A 668 13.87 3.05 -28.16
N GLU A 669 14.02 3.17 -29.49
CA GLU A 669 13.26 4.13 -30.31
C GLU A 669 11.74 3.98 -30.14
N GLY A 670 11.22 2.75 -30.04
CA GLY A 670 9.80 2.47 -29.81
C GLY A 670 9.23 3.06 -28.51
N TYR A 671 10.11 3.49 -27.58
CA TYR A 671 9.68 4.13 -26.32
C TYR A 671 9.73 5.67 -26.38
N LEU A 672 10.17 6.25 -27.47
CA LEU A 672 10.21 7.70 -27.63
C LEU A 672 8.83 8.36 -27.43
N GLY A 673 7.75 7.74 -27.94
CA GLY A 673 6.39 8.23 -27.75
C GLY A 673 5.99 8.34 -26.29
N ARG A 674 6.40 7.40 -25.43
CA ARG A 674 6.18 7.42 -23.98
C ARG A 674 6.93 8.57 -23.30
N VAL A 675 8.19 8.77 -23.68
CA VAL A 675 9.02 9.88 -23.17
C VAL A 675 8.42 11.24 -23.57
N LEU A 676 8.00 11.40 -24.83
CA LEU A 676 7.37 12.62 -25.30
C LEU A 676 6.01 12.88 -24.63
N PHE A 677 5.22 11.85 -24.36
CA PHE A 677 4.00 11.98 -23.57
C PHE A 677 4.31 12.54 -22.17
N GLY A 678 5.30 11.97 -21.48
CA GLY A 678 5.77 12.51 -20.20
C GLY A 678 6.29 13.94 -20.31
N ALA A 679 7.02 14.28 -21.38
CA ALA A 679 7.54 15.61 -21.61
C ALA A 679 6.45 16.69 -21.72
N THR A 680 5.22 16.33 -22.14
CA THR A 680 4.06 17.23 -22.14
C THR A 680 3.33 17.33 -20.80
N GLY A 681 3.80 16.61 -19.75
CA GLY A 681 3.06 16.49 -18.49
C GLY A 681 1.73 15.76 -18.65
N GLY A 682 1.68 14.74 -19.51
CA GLY A 682 0.48 13.93 -19.74
C GLY A 682 -0.61 14.63 -20.59
N PHE A 683 -0.32 15.82 -21.14
CA PHE A 683 -1.30 16.57 -21.91
C PHE A 683 -1.61 15.91 -23.26
N ASN A 684 -2.89 15.97 -23.68
CA ASN A 684 -3.32 15.38 -24.95
C ASN A 684 -2.77 16.15 -26.16
N ASN A 685 -1.67 15.64 -26.74
CA ASN A 685 -1.04 16.16 -27.96
C ASN A 685 -0.47 15.02 -28.80
N SER A 686 -1.33 14.18 -29.38
CA SER A 686 -0.96 12.96 -30.09
C SER A 686 0.01 13.20 -31.26
N SER A 687 -0.06 14.36 -31.90
CA SER A 687 0.89 14.73 -32.96
C SER A 687 2.32 14.93 -32.47
N PHE A 688 2.48 15.41 -31.23
CA PHE A 688 3.77 15.62 -30.61
C PHE A 688 4.43 14.28 -30.25
N TYR A 689 3.70 13.36 -29.63
CA TYR A 689 4.24 12.04 -29.26
C TYR A 689 3.99 10.94 -30.28
N SER A 690 3.89 11.34 -31.56
CA SER A 690 3.99 10.44 -32.74
C SER A 690 2.92 9.35 -32.80
N GLY A 691 1.69 9.66 -32.40
CA GLY A 691 0.57 8.72 -32.44
C GLY A 691 0.59 7.65 -31.34
N TYR A 692 1.50 7.72 -30.37
CA TYR A 692 1.45 6.86 -29.20
C TYR A 692 0.12 7.04 -28.46
N ASN A 693 -0.52 5.95 -28.03
CA ASN A 693 -1.74 5.99 -27.22
C ASN A 693 -1.40 5.62 -25.78
N PRO A 694 -1.38 6.59 -24.85
CA PRO A 694 -1.06 6.34 -23.43
C PRO A 694 -2.19 5.67 -22.63
N GLY A 695 -3.40 5.59 -23.18
CA GLY A 695 -4.59 5.11 -22.48
C GLY A 695 -5.25 6.13 -21.55
N TRP A 696 -4.58 7.23 -21.23
CA TRP A 696 -5.08 8.34 -20.41
C TRP A 696 -4.42 9.67 -20.79
N THR A 697 -5.03 10.78 -20.41
CA THR A 697 -4.43 12.12 -20.57
C THR A 697 -4.90 13.02 -19.43
N SER A 698 -4.08 14.04 -19.09
CA SER A 698 -4.43 15.08 -18.11
C SER A 698 -4.68 16.42 -18.81
N SER A 699 -5.59 17.21 -18.27
CA SER A 699 -5.84 18.60 -18.71
C SER A 699 -4.76 19.57 -18.23
N SER A 700 -4.03 19.21 -17.16
CA SER A 700 -2.96 20.04 -16.58
C SER A 700 -1.73 19.22 -16.21
N PRO A 701 -0.52 19.73 -16.48
CA PRO A 701 0.73 19.12 -16.00
C PRO A 701 0.84 19.06 -14.47
N THR A 702 0.11 19.92 -13.74
CA THR A 702 0.15 19.91 -12.27
C THR A 702 -0.39 18.62 -11.66
N ASN A 703 -1.22 17.88 -12.39
CA ASN A 703 -1.85 16.65 -11.94
C ASN A 703 -1.04 15.39 -12.33
N VAL A 704 0.22 15.55 -12.71
CA VAL A 704 1.06 14.46 -13.23
C VAL A 704 2.42 14.46 -12.54
N ILE A 705 2.74 13.36 -11.83
CA ILE A 705 4.03 13.15 -11.18
C ILE A 705 4.94 12.39 -12.13
N ASN A 706 5.97 13.04 -12.64
CA ASN A 706 6.98 12.42 -13.49
C ASN A 706 8.15 11.89 -12.66
N TYR A 707 8.51 10.64 -12.87
CA TYR A 707 9.55 9.94 -12.12
C TYR A 707 10.20 8.84 -12.95
N VAL A 708 11.31 8.33 -12.49
CA VAL A 708 11.99 7.17 -13.10
C VAL A 708 12.24 6.06 -12.09
N SER A 709 12.38 6.38 -10.81
CA SER A 709 12.41 5.41 -9.71
C SER A 709 11.66 5.92 -8.48
N ALA A 710 11.20 4.99 -7.66
CA ALA A 710 10.58 5.16 -6.36
C ALA A 710 11.11 4.04 -5.43
N HIS A 711 10.56 3.92 -4.22
CA HIS A 711 10.93 2.84 -3.30
C HIS A 711 10.66 1.44 -3.88
N ASP A 712 9.58 1.30 -4.67
CA ASP A 712 9.21 0.07 -5.38
C ASP A 712 10.15 -0.26 -6.54
N ASN A 713 10.34 -1.56 -6.78
CA ASN A 713 11.17 -2.12 -7.84
C ASN A 713 12.65 -1.73 -7.71
N ASN A 714 13.45 -2.09 -8.72
CA ASN A 714 14.88 -1.77 -8.72
C ASN A 714 15.13 -0.26 -8.76
N THR A 715 16.15 0.21 -8.03
CA THR A 715 16.64 1.58 -8.17
C THR A 715 17.03 1.85 -9.62
N LEU A 716 17.08 3.11 -10.03
CA LEU A 716 17.54 3.46 -11.38
C LEU A 716 18.94 2.93 -11.66
N TRP A 717 19.86 3.04 -10.68
CA TRP A 717 21.24 2.58 -10.84
C TRP A 717 21.35 1.06 -10.96
N ASP A 718 20.62 0.31 -10.15
CA ASP A 718 20.61 -1.16 -10.22
C ASP A 718 20.06 -1.65 -11.56
N ARG A 719 18.98 -0.99 -12.04
CA ARG A 719 18.42 -1.29 -13.36
C ARG A 719 19.44 -1.05 -14.47
N ILE A 720 20.14 0.09 -14.46
CA ILE A 720 21.17 0.39 -15.44
C ILE A 720 22.32 -0.62 -15.37
N CYS A 721 22.78 -0.96 -14.17
CA CYS A 721 23.85 -1.93 -13.96
C CYS A 721 23.47 -3.33 -14.43
N TYR A 722 22.24 -3.77 -14.15
CA TYR A 722 21.75 -5.06 -14.61
C TYR A 722 21.73 -5.16 -16.14
N VAL A 723 21.10 -4.20 -16.79
CA VAL A 723 20.98 -4.17 -18.26
C VAL A 723 22.36 -4.08 -18.92
N ASP A 724 23.24 -3.21 -18.44
CA ASP A 724 24.58 -3.03 -18.99
C ASP A 724 25.52 -4.19 -18.65
N GLY A 725 25.30 -4.91 -17.54
CA GLY A 725 26.02 -6.13 -17.23
C GLY A 725 25.86 -7.21 -18.29
N THR A 726 24.66 -7.27 -18.90
CA THR A 726 24.36 -8.19 -20.01
C THR A 726 24.87 -7.68 -21.36
N GLN A 727 25.26 -6.40 -21.49
CA GLN A 727 25.66 -5.73 -22.74
C GLN A 727 27.10 -5.21 -22.71
N ALA A 728 27.91 -5.57 -21.72
CA ALA A 728 29.29 -5.10 -21.53
C ALA A 728 29.44 -3.56 -21.48
N GLY A 729 28.47 -2.87 -20.88
CA GLY A 729 28.48 -1.41 -20.72
C GLY A 729 29.63 -0.92 -19.82
N THR A 730 30.15 0.28 -20.10
CA THR A 730 31.20 0.92 -19.31
C THR A 730 30.60 1.76 -18.18
N LEU A 731 31.36 2.05 -17.13
CA LEU A 731 30.95 2.99 -16.07
C LEU A 731 30.53 4.35 -16.65
N SER A 732 31.27 4.86 -17.62
CA SER A 732 30.96 6.13 -18.30
C SER A 732 29.58 6.10 -18.97
N SER A 733 29.24 4.99 -19.67
CA SER A 733 27.92 4.86 -20.30
C SER A 733 26.80 4.74 -19.27
N ARG A 734 27.02 4.03 -18.15
CA ARG A 734 26.04 3.91 -17.05
C ARG A 734 25.74 5.26 -16.40
N LEU A 735 26.79 6.04 -16.11
CA LEU A 735 26.66 7.40 -15.57
C LEU A 735 25.92 8.33 -16.55
N ALA A 736 26.20 8.21 -17.86
CA ALA A 736 25.50 8.99 -18.87
C ALA A 736 24.00 8.61 -18.95
N LYS A 737 23.66 7.32 -18.86
CA LYS A 737 22.27 6.84 -18.80
C LYS A 737 21.52 7.36 -17.56
N ASN A 738 22.17 7.35 -16.39
CA ASN A 738 21.59 7.92 -15.17
C ASN A 738 21.32 9.42 -15.35
N ARG A 739 22.29 10.20 -15.80
CA ARG A 739 22.12 11.66 -16.04
C ARG A 739 21.05 11.96 -17.09
N LEU A 740 20.99 11.20 -18.17
CA LEU A 740 19.94 11.36 -19.20
C LEU A 740 18.56 11.08 -18.64
N SER A 741 18.40 10.02 -17.83
CA SER A 741 17.15 9.67 -17.16
C SER A 741 16.64 10.79 -16.26
N ALA A 742 17.50 11.30 -15.38
CA ALA A 742 17.22 12.44 -14.51
C ALA A 742 16.84 13.71 -15.30
N ALA A 743 17.64 14.00 -16.35
CA ALA A 743 17.40 15.18 -17.17
C ALA A 743 16.03 15.11 -17.89
N ILE A 744 15.61 13.93 -18.37
CA ILE A 744 14.27 13.74 -18.95
C ILE A 744 13.18 14.09 -17.93
N VAL A 745 13.27 13.59 -16.69
CA VAL A 745 12.30 13.92 -15.64
C VAL A 745 12.29 15.43 -15.34
N GLN A 746 13.47 16.02 -15.09
CA GLN A 746 13.60 17.43 -14.68
C GLN A 746 13.28 18.44 -15.78
N THR A 747 13.38 18.06 -17.05
CA THR A 747 13.06 18.94 -18.20
C THR A 747 11.70 18.69 -18.81
N SER A 748 10.94 17.74 -18.30
CA SER A 748 9.54 17.49 -18.64
C SER A 748 8.61 18.48 -17.92
N LEU A 749 7.48 18.81 -18.53
CA LEU A 749 6.35 19.43 -17.83
C LEU A 749 5.76 18.41 -16.83
N GLY A 750 5.11 18.90 -15.78
CA GLY A 750 4.65 18.05 -14.68
C GLY A 750 5.46 18.24 -13.40
N VAL A 751 5.20 17.45 -12.40
CA VAL A 751 5.86 17.50 -11.08
C VAL A 751 6.99 16.49 -11.06
N PRO A 752 8.26 16.90 -10.90
CA PRO A 752 9.37 15.96 -10.81
C PRO A 752 9.45 15.31 -9.42
N PHE A 753 9.67 14.02 -9.44
CA PHE A 753 9.84 13.17 -8.26
C PHE A 753 11.07 12.27 -8.44
N MET A 754 11.80 12.03 -7.36
CA MET A 754 12.92 11.09 -7.36
C MET A 754 13.00 10.30 -6.06
N GLN A 755 13.43 9.06 -6.13
CA GLN A 755 13.79 8.25 -4.97
C GLN A 755 15.08 8.80 -4.35
N ALA A 756 15.13 8.89 -3.02
CA ALA A 756 16.34 9.27 -2.30
C ALA A 756 17.53 8.37 -2.68
N GLY A 757 18.62 9.02 -3.03
CA GLY A 757 19.85 8.34 -3.46
C GLY A 757 19.94 8.04 -4.96
N GLU A 758 18.88 8.28 -5.76
CA GLU A 758 18.96 8.21 -7.22
C GLU A 758 20.10 9.10 -7.75
N GLU A 759 20.23 10.28 -7.16
CA GLU A 759 21.25 11.30 -7.43
C GLU A 759 22.67 10.91 -6.95
N MET A 760 22.78 9.93 -6.07
CA MET A 760 24.05 9.42 -5.55
C MET A 760 24.30 7.94 -5.93
N LEU A 761 23.65 7.46 -6.99
CA LEU A 761 23.81 6.12 -7.55
C LEU A 761 23.47 5.00 -6.54
N ARG A 762 22.37 5.20 -5.77
CA ARG A 762 21.91 4.24 -4.76
C ARG A 762 21.71 2.85 -5.35
N THR A 763 22.26 1.86 -4.68
CA THR A 763 22.05 0.45 -4.97
C THR A 763 21.41 -0.26 -3.78
N LYS A 764 20.49 -1.18 -4.06
CA LYS A 764 19.88 -2.11 -3.10
C LYS A 764 20.35 -3.52 -3.46
N THR A 765 21.54 -3.89 -3.00
CA THR A 765 22.17 -5.15 -3.34
C THR A 765 22.07 -6.12 -2.17
N ASN A 766 21.60 -7.34 -2.43
CA ASN A 766 21.56 -8.44 -1.49
C ASN A 766 22.98 -8.96 -1.19
N GLU A 767 23.13 -9.79 -0.15
CA GLU A 767 24.42 -10.38 0.23
C GLU A 767 25.03 -11.26 -0.88
N ASP A 768 24.21 -11.89 -1.71
CA ASP A 768 24.63 -12.70 -2.86
C ASP A 768 25.04 -11.89 -4.10
N GLY A 769 24.94 -10.55 -3.99
CA GLY A 769 25.28 -9.62 -5.07
C GLY A 769 24.13 -9.39 -6.07
N SER A 770 22.96 -9.99 -5.91
CA SER A 770 21.78 -9.72 -6.70
C SER A 770 21.16 -8.36 -6.36
N TYR A 771 20.48 -7.74 -7.31
CA TYR A 771 19.73 -6.50 -7.07
C TYR A 771 18.35 -6.80 -6.49
N ASN A 772 18.03 -6.17 -5.36
CA ASN A 772 16.76 -6.35 -4.68
C ASN A 772 15.68 -5.44 -5.31
N GLU A 773 14.63 -6.03 -5.85
CA GLU A 773 13.51 -5.30 -6.44
C GLU A 773 12.38 -5.01 -5.45
N ASN A 774 12.33 -5.75 -4.33
CA ASN A 774 11.28 -5.64 -3.32
C ASN A 774 11.89 -5.70 -1.91
N SER A 775 12.46 -4.59 -1.47
CA SER A 775 13.27 -4.52 -0.25
C SER A 775 12.47 -4.12 1.00
N TYR A 776 11.14 -4.29 0.99
CA TYR A 776 10.23 -3.77 2.03
C TYR A 776 10.56 -4.24 3.47
N ASN A 777 11.11 -5.42 3.62
CA ASN A 777 11.54 -6.01 4.90
C ASN A 777 13.02 -6.43 4.91
N SER A 778 13.81 -5.89 3.98
CA SER A 778 15.24 -6.18 3.89
C SER A 778 16.02 -5.41 4.96
N SER A 779 17.25 -5.83 5.21
CA SER A 779 18.12 -5.21 6.23
C SER A 779 18.45 -3.75 5.91
N ASP A 780 18.87 -3.00 6.94
CA ASP A 780 19.43 -1.66 6.81
C ASP A 780 20.58 -1.60 5.81
N GLN A 781 21.37 -2.67 5.69
CA GLN A 781 22.50 -2.74 4.76
C GLN A 781 22.06 -2.64 3.29
N VAL A 782 20.90 -3.20 2.97
CA VAL A 782 20.27 -3.10 1.64
C VAL A 782 19.65 -1.72 1.44
N ASN A 783 18.91 -1.24 2.44
CA ASN A 783 18.01 -0.09 2.29
C ASN A 783 18.63 1.28 2.59
N ASN A 784 19.75 1.38 3.32
CA ASN A 784 20.32 2.66 3.74
C ASN A 784 20.82 3.56 2.60
N LEU A 785 20.93 4.84 2.90
CA LEU A 785 21.70 5.80 2.10
C LEU A 785 23.18 5.72 2.45
N LYS A 786 24.04 5.51 1.44
CA LYS A 786 25.49 5.31 1.62
C LYS A 786 26.21 6.65 1.65
N TRP A 787 26.01 7.43 2.71
CA TRP A 787 26.56 8.77 2.86
C TRP A 787 28.10 8.84 2.73
N ASN A 788 28.81 7.80 3.13
CA ASN A 788 30.27 7.74 3.07
C ASN A 788 30.83 7.53 1.65
N ASP A 789 29.98 7.18 0.66
CA ASP A 789 30.40 7.10 -0.75
C ASP A 789 30.59 8.50 -1.38
N LEU A 790 30.10 9.56 -0.73
CA LEU A 790 30.25 10.91 -1.19
C LEU A 790 31.63 11.46 -0.82
N THR A 791 32.49 11.62 -1.81
CA THR A 791 33.75 12.34 -1.71
C THR A 791 33.84 13.38 -2.82
N SER A 792 34.64 14.42 -2.68
CA SER A 792 34.78 15.49 -3.69
C SER A 792 35.17 14.99 -5.10
N THR A 793 35.68 13.78 -5.22
CA THR A 793 36.11 13.16 -6.48
C THR A 793 35.26 11.98 -6.92
N SER A 794 34.35 11.48 -6.07
CA SER A 794 33.51 10.32 -6.38
C SER A 794 32.48 10.60 -7.48
N GLU A 795 32.09 9.58 -8.23
CA GLU A 795 31.06 9.70 -9.25
C GLU A 795 29.68 9.94 -8.63
N GLN A 796 29.44 9.46 -7.43
CA GLN A 796 28.26 9.74 -6.62
C GLN A 796 28.09 11.26 -6.37
N TYR A 797 29.15 11.91 -5.91
CA TYR A 797 29.12 13.36 -5.65
C TYR A 797 28.98 14.17 -6.94
N LYS A 798 29.69 13.82 -8.01
CA LYS A 798 29.55 14.48 -9.32
C LYS A 798 28.14 14.31 -9.90
N THR A 799 27.53 13.13 -9.71
CA THR A 799 26.15 12.89 -10.15
C THR A 799 25.19 13.74 -9.34
N MET A 800 25.36 13.82 -8.01
CA MET A 800 24.54 14.70 -7.15
C MET A 800 24.64 16.16 -7.60
N GLN A 801 25.84 16.64 -7.94
CA GLN A 801 26.01 18.00 -8.45
C GLN A 801 25.28 18.24 -9.76
N TYR A 802 25.22 17.24 -10.65
CA TYR A 802 24.44 17.31 -11.89
C TYR A 802 22.93 17.41 -11.61
N TYR A 803 22.40 16.59 -10.69
CA TYR A 803 20.99 16.66 -10.26
C TYR A 803 20.66 18.01 -9.60
N SER A 804 21.53 18.49 -8.71
CA SER A 804 21.37 19.82 -8.10
C SER A 804 21.32 20.92 -9.18
N GLY A 805 22.17 20.81 -10.21
CA GLY A 805 22.16 21.70 -11.36
C GLY A 805 20.87 21.65 -12.19
N LEU A 806 20.30 20.46 -12.41
CA LEU A 806 19.00 20.26 -13.08
C LEU A 806 17.88 20.95 -12.28
N ILE A 807 17.82 20.73 -10.96
CA ILE A 807 16.85 21.33 -10.07
C ILE A 807 16.98 22.85 -10.07
N ALA A 808 18.21 23.38 -9.98
CA ALA A 808 18.47 24.81 -10.02
C ALA A 808 18.01 25.43 -11.36
N PHE A 809 18.28 24.77 -12.48
CA PHE A 809 17.80 25.20 -13.79
C PHE A 809 16.27 25.25 -13.86
N ARG A 810 15.60 24.17 -13.38
CA ARG A 810 14.13 24.10 -13.37
C ARG A 810 13.52 25.22 -12.51
N LYS A 811 14.06 25.45 -11.30
CA LYS A 811 13.64 26.55 -10.42
C LYS A 811 13.78 27.93 -11.07
N ALA A 812 14.82 28.14 -11.84
CA ALA A 812 15.09 29.40 -12.55
C ALA A 812 14.26 29.61 -13.82
N ASN A 813 13.60 28.55 -14.34
CA ASN A 813 12.89 28.58 -15.61
C ASN A 813 11.40 28.24 -15.50
N PRO A 814 10.51 29.25 -15.35
CA PRO A 814 9.06 29.03 -15.27
C PRO A 814 8.48 28.27 -16.47
N THR A 815 9.14 28.31 -17.62
CA THR A 815 8.73 27.57 -18.83
C THR A 815 8.66 26.06 -18.63
N LEU A 816 9.36 25.48 -17.62
CA LEU A 816 9.23 24.06 -17.24
C LEU A 816 8.15 23.79 -16.18
N ARG A 817 7.56 24.86 -15.60
CA ARG A 817 6.67 24.78 -14.44
C ARG A 817 5.26 25.30 -14.74
N LEU A 818 4.78 25.03 -15.97
CA LEU A 818 3.49 25.50 -16.43
C LEU A 818 2.34 24.73 -15.76
N ALA A 819 1.35 25.45 -15.27
CA ALA A 819 0.10 24.87 -14.78
C ALA A 819 -0.92 24.64 -15.92
N SER A 820 -0.76 25.33 -17.04
CA SER A 820 -1.63 25.20 -18.20
C SER A 820 -0.81 25.10 -19.49
N VAL A 821 -1.23 24.24 -20.38
CA VAL A 821 -0.56 23.93 -21.64
C VAL A 821 -1.57 23.86 -22.78
N THR A 822 -1.06 24.00 -23.98
CA THR A 822 -1.82 23.85 -25.23
C THR A 822 -1.04 22.97 -26.21
N ALA A 823 -1.65 22.56 -27.30
CA ALA A 823 -0.97 21.83 -28.36
C ALA A 823 0.19 22.63 -29.00
N GLN A 824 0.29 23.95 -28.77
CA GLN A 824 1.38 24.80 -29.27
C GLN A 824 2.53 24.94 -28.28
N THR A 825 2.36 24.52 -27.02
CA THR A 825 3.40 24.64 -25.98
C THR A 825 4.64 23.83 -26.35
N CYS A 826 4.49 22.61 -26.84
CA CYS A 826 5.60 21.72 -27.24
C CYS A 826 5.56 21.49 -28.75
N LYS A 827 6.72 21.65 -29.45
CA LYS A 827 6.85 21.42 -30.88
C LYS A 827 8.13 20.65 -31.21
N ILE A 828 8.02 19.61 -32.01
CA ILE A 828 9.18 18.89 -32.55
C ILE A 828 9.98 19.76 -33.46
N VAL A 829 11.29 19.84 -33.28
CA VAL A 829 12.26 20.47 -34.17
C VAL A 829 12.91 19.42 -35.08
N GLU A 830 13.38 18.34 -34.47
CA GLU A 830 13.98 17.20 -35.14
C GLU A 830 13.69 15.90 -34.42
N LYS A 831 13.46 14.82 -35.15
CA LYS A 831 13.29 13.48 -34.60
C LYS A 831 13.91 12.44 -35.55
N ASN A 832 14.83 11.61 -35.04
CA ASN A 832 15.51 10.59 -35.84
C ASN A 832 16.00 9.44 -34.94
N GLY A 833 15.30 8.31 -34.97
CA GLY A 833 15.60 7.17 -34.09
C GLY A 833 15.43 7.51 -32.60
N ALA A 834 16.44 7.19 -31.82
CA ALA A 834 16.49 7.54 -30.40
C ALA A 834 17.07 8.96 -30.15
N PHE A 835 16.88 9.89 -31.09
CA PHE A 835 17.22 11.30 -30.96
C PHE A 835 15.98 12.16 -31.16
N VAL A 836 15.77 13.15 -30.30
CA VAL A 836 14.70 14.13 -30.44
C VAL A 836 15.13 15.50 -29.94
N ALA A 837 14.77 16.54 -30.68
CA ALA A 837 14.85 17.94 -30.28
C ALA A 837 13.45 18.55 -30.35
N PHE A 838 13.04 19.28 -29.34
CA PHE A 838 11.74 19.95 -29.31
C PHE A 838 11.82 21.26 -28.53
N THR A 839 10.94 22.19 -28.85
CA THR A 839 10.82 23.43 -28.09
C THR A 839 9.67 23.36 -27.11
N ILE A 840 9.85 24.00 -25.95
CA ILE A 840 8.80 24.37 -25.00
C ILE A 840 8.68 25.87 -24.99
N THR A 841 7.49 26.40 -25.24
CA THR A 841 7.24 27.84 -25.27
C THR A 841 6.16 28.18 -24.24
N ASN A 842 6.45 29.13 -23.34
CA ASN A 842 5.49 29.58 -22.35
C ASN A 842 4.56 30.70 -22.94
N PRO A 843 3.47 31.07 -22.25
CA PRO A 843 2.55 32.09 -22.71
C PRO A 843 3.20 33.47 -22.97
N ASN A 844 4.33 33.76 -22.30
CA ASN A 844 5.06 35.03 -22.47
C ASN A 844 6.02 35.00 -23.68
N GLY A 845 6.10 33.87 -24.39
CA GLY A 845 6.97 33.69 -25.56
C GLY A 845 8.42 33.29 -25.22
N GLU A 846 8.75 33.03 -23.94
CA GLU A 846 10.06 32.46 -23.59
C GLU A 846 10.12 31.03 -24.11
N GLN A 847 11.29 30.68 -24.68
CA GLN A 847 11.46 29.40 -25.37
C GLN A 847 12.67 28.64 -24.88
N LEU A 848 12.45 27.37 -24.56
CA LEU A 848 13.50 26.38 -24.33
C LEU A 848 13.54 25.42 -25.52
N LEU A 849 14.76 25.01 -25.92
CA LEU A 849 14.99 23.89 -26.82
C LEU A 849 15.59 22.74 -25.99
N VAL A 850 14.87 21.67 -25.90
CA VAL A 850 15.25 20.46 -25.17
C VAL A 850 15.63 19.38 -26.17
N VAL A 851 16.76 18.73 -25.95
CA VAL A 851 17.32 17.71 -26.85
C VAL A 851 17.67 16.46 -26.04
N TYR A 852 17.13 15.33 -26.44
CA TYR A 852 17.49 14.02 -25.89
C TYR A 852 18.18 13.20 -26.99
N ASN A 853 19.40 12.76 -26.73
CA ASN A 853 20.13 11.83 -27.57
C ASN A 853 20.44 10.57 -26.76
N ALA A 854 19.67 9.52 -26.97
CA ALA A 854 19.93 8.24 -26.31
C ALA A 854 20.87 7.33 -27.12
N ASN A 855 21.21 7.66 -28.36
CA ASN A 855 22.20 6.92 -29.13
C ASN A 855 23.59 7.04 -28.47
N SER A 856 24.45 6.04 -28.65
CA SER A 856 25.83 6.06 -28.16
C SER A 856 26.72 7.06 -28.91
N ALA A 857 26.38 7.40 -30.14
CA ALA A 857 27.12 8.34 -30.98
C ALA A 857 26.58 9.76 -30.84
N ALA A 858 27.48 10.76 -31.00
CA ALA A 858 27.11 12.15 -31.13
C ALA A 858 26.26 12.40 -32.39
N LYS A 859 25.36 13.39 -32.31
CA LYS A 859 24.49 13.83 -33.39
C LYS A 859 24.68 15.33 -33.63
N SER A 860 24.62 15.76 -34.88
CA SER A 860 24.60 17.18 -35.22
C SER A 860 23.16 17.70 -35.21
N LEU A 861 22.90 18.85 -34.58
CA LEU A 861 21.62 19.54 -34.57
C LEU A 861 21.79 20.97 -35.06
N ASN A 862 21.01 21.37 -36.06
CA ASN A 862 20.92 22.77 -36.42
C ASN A 862 19.94 23.51 -35.51
N LEU A 863 20.44 24.46 -34.71
CA LEU A 863 19.59 25.24 -33.82
C LEU A 863 18.55 26.04 -34.63
N PRO A 864 17.31 26.15 -34.15
CA PRO A 864 16.32 27.03 -34.76
C PRO A 864 16.84 28.47 -34.85
N ALA A 865 16.29 29.25 -35.78
CA ALA A 865 16.71 30.65 -36.03
C ALA A 865 16.69 31.48 -34.73
N GLY A 866 17.75 32.27 -34.54
CA GLY A 866 17.98 33.10 -33.37
C GLY A 866 19.26 32.77 -32.66
N SER A 867 19.46 33.41 -31.52
CA SER A 867 20.58 33.18 -30.60
C SER A 867 20.13 32.35 -29.41
N TRP A 868 20.96 31.40 -28.99
CA TRP A 868 20.65 30.44 -27.93
C TRP A 868 21.78 30.40 -26.89
N ASN A 869 21.40 30.23 -25.62
CA ASN A 869 22.34 30.03 -24.53
C ASN A 869 22.18 28.60 -24.00
N LEU A 870 23.29 27.86 -23.86
CA LEU A 870 23.33 26.48 -23.38
C LEU A 870 23.40 26.45 -21.85
N TYR A 871 22.54 25.68 -21.19
CA TYR A 871 22.47 25.53 -19.72
C TYR A 871 22.69 24.10 -19.23
N ILE A 872 22.37 23.12 -20.03
CA ILE A 872 22.50 21.70 -19.71
C ILE A 872 23.17 21.00 -20.88
N ASN A 873 24.19 20.16 -20.58
CA ASN A 873 24.81 19.24 -21.51
C ASN A 873 24.97 17.86 -20.87
N GLY A 874 25.70 16.93 -21.49
CA GLY A 874 25.88 15.57 -21.00
C GLY A 874 26.56 15.43 -19.63
N THR A 875 27.22 16.49 -19.13
CA THR A 875 28.04 16.47 -17.90
C THR A 875 27.80 17.63 -16.95
N GLN A 876 27.19 18.70 -17.40
CA GLN A 876 26.97 19.94 -16.63
C GLN A 876 25.52 20.38 -16.73
N ALA A 877 24.99 20.86 -15.62
CA ALA A 877 23.67 21.48 -15.54
C ALA A 877 23.71 22.64 -14.54
N GLY A 878 22.90 23.68 -14.74
CA GLY A 878 22.82 24.80 -13.80
C GLY A 878 21.94 25.94 -14.28
N ALA A 879 21.69 26.90 -13.38
CA ALA A 879 20.96 28.13 -13.69
C ALA A 879 21.82 29.19 -14.43
N THR A 880 23.13 28.99 -14.51
CA THR A 880 24.07 29.84 -15.26
C THR A 880 24.39 29.19 -16.61
N ALA A 881 24.40 29.98 -17.67
CA ALA A 881 24.71 29.49 -19.01
C ALA A 881 26.14 28.95 -19.10
N ILE A 882 26.29 27.75 -19.69
CA ILE A 882 27.57 27.10 -20.01
C ILE A 882 28.23 27.85 -21.18
N SER A 883 27.42 28.22 -22.19
CA SER A 883 27.84 28.96 -23.37
C SER A 883 26.69 29.86 -23.82
N THR A 884 27.04 31.01 -24.42
CA THR A 884 26.06 32.02 -24.85
C THR A 884 26.19 32.32 -26.35
N ASN A 885 25.13 32.91 -26.91
CA ASN A 885 25.08 33.40 -28.27
C ASN A 885 25.34 32.29 -29.33
N LEU A 886 24.91 31.08 -29.10
CA LEU A 886 25.05 29.93 -30.00
C LEU A 886 24.02 30.02 -31.13
N SER A 887 24.43 29.63 -32.33
CA SER A 887 23.58 29.47 -33.51
C SER A 887 24.15 28.42 -34.47
N GLY A 888 23.43 28.05 -35.53
CA GLY A 888 23.87 27.08 -36.52
C GLY A 888 23.98 25.67 -35.96
N SER A 889 24.91 24.91 -36.49
CA SER A 889 25.07 23.49 -36.14
C SER A 889 25.81 23.29 -34.84
N GLN A 890 25.26 22.47 -33.94
CA GLN A 890 25.85 22.07 -32.68
C GLN A 890 26.01 20.56 -32.60
N SER A 891 27.08 20.10 -31.97
CA SER A 891 27.27 18.67 -31.69
C SER A 891 26.58 18.32 -30.35
N ILE A 892 25.73 17.32 -30.38
CA ILE A 892 25.02 16.77 -29.20
C ILE A 892 25.64 15.42 -28.87
N ASP A 893 26.30 15.31 -27.75
CA ASP A 893 26.98 14.07 -27.33
C ASP A 893 26.02 12.87 -27.30
N GLY A 894 26.58 11.66 -27.41
CA GLY A 894 25.81 10.42 -27.21
C GLY A 894 25.41 10.25 -25.74
N ILE A 895 24.26 9.63 -25.51
CA ILE A 895 23.63 9.39 -24.20
C ILE A 895 23.61 10.68 -23.36
N SER A 896 22.90 11.71 -23.84
CA SER A 896 22.93 13.05 -23.22
C SER A 896 21.62 13.80 -23.38
N CYS A 897 21.41 14.76 -22.48
CA CYS A 897 20.41 15.82 -22.61
C CYS A 897 21.12 17.17 -22.82
N TYR A 898 20.61 17.97 -23.76
CA TYR A 898 21.01 19.36 -23.94
C TYR A 898 19.80 20.28 -23.81
N VAL A 899 19.99 21.40 -23.10
CA VAL A 899 18.93 22.40 -23.00
C VAL A 899 19.49 23.78 -23.29
N TYR A 900 18.86 24.40 -24.27
CA TYR A 900 19.15 25.77 -24.65
C TYR A 900 17.97 26.67 -24.33
N LYS A 901 18.25 27.90 -23.86
CA LYS A 901 17.27 28.96 -23.71
C LYS A 901 17.50 30.02 -24.80
N LYS A 902 16.44 30.43 -25.48
CA LYS A 902 16.52 31.50 -26.49
C LYS A 902 16.96 32.79 -25.80
N ALA A 903 17.93 33.50 -26.39
CA ALA A 903 18.51 34.72 -25.87
C ALA A 903 17.50 35.89 -25.90
#